data_6ef785bfecb6b52da5b60a8de92b9edc
#
_entry.id   6ef785bfecb6b52da5b60a8de92b9edc
#
_cell.length_a   1.000
_cell.length_b   1.000
_cell.length_c   1.000
_cell.angle_alpha   90.00
_cell.angle_beta   90.00
_cell.angle_gamma   90.00
#
_symmetry.space_group_name_H-M   'P 1'
#
loop_
_entity.id
_entity.type
_entity.pdbx_description
1 polymer ?
#
loop_
_entity_poly.entity_id
_entity_poly.type
_entity_poly.pdbx_seq_one_letter_code
_entity_poly.pdbx_strand_id
1 'polypeptide(L)'
;MSNPLLVRRAAVLGAGVMGAQIAAHLTNAGVDTVLFDLPAKEGPADGIVLRAIANLGKLSPAPLASKALAEAITPANYESGLEQLRDCDLIIEAIAERMDWKQDLYKKIAPFVADHAVLASNTSGLGINKLSDVLPEQLRHRFCGVHFFNPPRYMHLAELIPAKGTDKAVLEGLEAFLVTTLGKGVVYAKDTPNFIGNRIGVFSILSTIHHTQEFGLGFDEVDALTGPLVGRPKSATYRTSDVVGLDTMAHVIKTMGDTLPDDPWHQYFKSPKWLEALIAKGALGQKVGAGIFRKVGKDIVVVDLEKQDYRPADRSAAPEVIEILKIKNPAEKFAKLRESQHPQAQFLWASFRDLFHYSAYHLADIAETARDVDLAIRWGYGWSLGPFETWQAAGWKQVAQWIAEDISNGKSMSSAPLPNWVFDGRDGVHGAEGSYSPARDAKLPRSSLTVYKRQRFPDPLLGEQFSPGETVFENDGVRMWHDGDDIAVVSFKTKMNTVSDHVLNGLQEVVGRAEKDFAGLVIWQQKEPFSAGADLAGALGLLQAGKVDAFEALVANFQATSQRIKYAQVPVISAVRGLALGGGCEFQMHSAKTVASLESYIGLVEAGVGLLPAGGGLKEIAVRASIAAGPGGDVFAELKKTFETVAMAKVSNSAVNAKELGLLRATDKVVFNSYESLHIAKAEARALAEGGYRAPLPARRIQVAGDVGIATFKMLLVNMLEGRFISEYDYEIASRIATVVCGGEVDRGALVDEEWLLKLERKHFVELAQQEKTQARIGHMLKTGKPLRN
;
A
#
# COMPACT_ATOMS: atom_id res chain seq x y z
N MET A 1 -5.01 -23.75 -21.86
CA MET A 1 -5.18 -22.87 -20.67
C MET A 1 -4.67 -23.66 -19.50
N SER A 2 -3.61 -23.22 -18.83
CA SER A 2 -3.17 -23.82 -17.57
C SER A 2 -4.31 -23.69 -16.56
N ASN A 3 -4.69 -24.76 -15.87
CA ASN A 3 -5.65 -24.69 -14.78
C ASN A 3 -5.10 -23.75 -13.72
N PRO A 4 -5.84 -22.71 -13.27
CA PRO A 4 -5.36 -21.85 -12.19
C PRO A 4 -5.17 -22.66 -10.92
N LEU A 5 -4.10 -22.38 -10.16
CA LEU A 5 -3.92 -22.94 -8.83
C LEU A 5 -5.04 -22.39 -7.93
N LEU A 6 -5.92 -23.29 -7.49
CA LEU A 6 -6.98 -22.95 -6.55
C LEU A 6 -6.50 -23.29 -5.13
N VAL A 7 -6.24 -22.26 -4.36
CA VAL A 7 -5.87 -22.40 -2.93
C VAL A 7 -7.10 -22.14 -2.08
N ARG A 8 -7.73 -23.19 -1.59
CA ARG A 8 -8.86 -23.12 -0.65
C ARG A 8 -8.36 -23.09 0.77
N ARG A 9 -7.36 -23.95 1.05
CA ARG A 9 -6.76 -24.08 2.36
C ARG A 9 -5.24 -24.02 2.27
N ALA A 10 -4.63 -23.25 3.18
CA ALA A 10 -3.19 -23.11 3.26
C ALA A 10 -2.68 -23.39 4.68
N ALA A 11 -1.48 -23.95 4.77
CA ALA A 11 -0.76 -24.06 6.03
C ALA A 11 0.45 -23.14 6.02
N VAL A 12 0.73 -22.51 7.15
CA VAL A 12 1.98 -21.77 7.40
C VAL A 12 2.73 -22.45 8.53
N LEU A 13 3.96 -22.86 8.27
CA LEU A 13 4.80 -23.59 9.20
C LEU A 13 5.80 -22.63 9.86
N GLY A 14 5.61 -22.38 11.16
CA GLY A 14 6.36 -21.42 11.97
C GLY A 14 5.52 -20.19 12.30
N ALA A 15 5.23 -19.98 13.59
CA ALA A 15 4.45 -18.84 14.11
C ALA A 15 5.34 -17.67 14.56
N GLY A 16 6.53 -17.53 13.96
CA GLY A 16 7.41 -16.38 14.12
C GLY A 16 6.82 -15.13 13.47
N VAL A 17 7.63 -14.04 13.44
CA VAL A 17 7.20 -12.74 12.90
C VAL A 17 6.66 -12.85 11.48
N MET A 18 7.37 -13.54 10.59
CA MET A 18 6.94 -13.67 9.19
C MET A 18 5.77 -14.64 9.04
N GLY A 19 5.85 -15.84 9.64
CA GLY A 19 4.82 -16.85 9.47
C GLY A 19 3.44 -16.42 9.99
N ALA A 20 3.37 -15.80 11.17
CA ALA A 20 2.12 -15.26 11.69
C ALA A 20 1.52 -14.18 10.78
N GLN A 21 2.34 -13.29 10.20
CA GLN A 21 1.87 -12.24 9.30
C GLN A 21 1.51 -12.76 7.89
N ILE A 22 2.21 -13.81 7.39
CA ILE A 22 1.82 -14.51 6.16
C ILE A 22 0.46 -15.19 6.36
N ALA A 23 0.24 -15.88 7.49
CA ALA A 23 -1.04 -16.47 7.82
C ALA A 23 -2.15 -15.40 7.89
N ALA A 24 -1.88 -14.26 8.53
CA ALA A 24 -2.82 -13.13 8.57
C ALA A 24 -3.16 -12.63 7.15
N HIS A 25 -2.19 -12.54 6.24
CA HIS A 25 -2.42 -12.05 4.88
C HIS A 25 -3.20 -13.03 4.01
N LEU A 26 -2.94 -14.35 4.15
CA LEU A 26 -3.75 -15.41 3.54
C LEU A 26 -5.20 -15.34 4.02
N THR A 27 -5.40 -15.20 5.33
CA THR A 27 -6.74 -15.05 5.94
C THR A 27 -7.44 -13.77 5.49
N ASN A 28 -6.72 -12.64 5.38
CA ASN A 28 -7.27 -11.40 4.78
C ASN A 28 -7.84 -11.66 3.38
N ALA A 29 -7.18 -12.52 2.60
CA ALA A 29 -7.58 -12.87 1.24
C ALA A 29 -8.70 -13.94 1.18
N GLY A 30 -9.21 -14.37 2.33
CA GLY A 30 -10.28 -15.37 2.42
C GLY A 30 -9.83 -16.81 2.21
N VAL A 31 -8.52 -17.09 2.39
CA VAL A 31 -7.99 -18.46 2.38
C VAL A 31 -8.12 -19.06 3.78
N ASP A 32 -8.72 -20.25 3.89
CA ASP A 32 -8.73 -21.03 5.15
C ASP A 32 -7.28 -21.35 5.54
N THR A 33 -6.84 -20.84 6.70
CA THR A 33 -5.41 -20.83 7.05
C THR A 33 -5.16 -21.53 8.36
N VAL A 34 -4.23 -22.49 8.35
CA VAL A 34 -3.72 -23.19 9.53
C VAL A 34 -2.30 -22.69 9.81
N LEU A 35 -2.06 -22.22 11.03
CA LEU A 35 -0.75 -21.77 11.49
C LEU A 35 -0.15 -22.81 12.43
N PHE A 36 1.07 -23.27 12.12
CA PHE A 36 1.79 -24.31 12.88
C PHE A 36 2.97 -23.75 13.64
N ASP A 37 3.28 -24.34 14.79
CA ASP A 37 4.58 -24.20 15.46
C ASP A 37 4.86 -25.45 16.33
N LEU A 38 5.95 -25.42 17.06
CA LEU A 38 6.26 -26.42 18.08
C LEU A 38 5.17 -26.45 19.17
N PRO A 39 4.92 -27.61 19.78
CA PRO A 39 4.05 -27.65 20.94
C PRO A 39 4.62 -26.84 22.10
N ALA A 40 3.76 -26.15 22.84
CA ALA A 40 4.17 -25.40 24.02
C ALA A 40 4.61 -26.36 25.13
N LYS A 41 5.69 -26.02 25.84
CA LYS A 41 6.19 -26.81 26.98
C LYS A 41 5.26 -26.73 28.20
N GLU A 42 4.51 -25.62 28.30
CA GLU A 42 3.56 -25.38 29.40
C GLU A 42 2.26 -24.80 28.83
N GLY A 43 1.14 -25.17 29.41
CA GLY A 43 -0.19 -24.72 28.98
C GLY A 43 -0.76 -25.56 27.81
N PRO A 44 -1.68 -24.99 27.00
CA PRO A 44 -2.24 -25.67 25.84
C PRO A 44 -1.15 -26.02 24.82
N ALA A 45 -1.25 -27.19 24.18
CA ALA A 45 -0.25 -27.64 23.19
C ALA A 45 -0.02 -26.59 22.08
N ASP A 46 -1.08 -25.89 21.61
CA ASP A 46 -1.01 -24.84 20.59
C ASP A 46 -0.67 -23.45 21.15
N GLY A 47 -0.22 -23.37 22.41
CA GLY A 47 0.00 -22.11 23.14
C GLY A 47 0.97 -21.14 22.47
N ILE A 48 1.96 -21.62 21.71
CA ILE A 48 2.87 -20.76 20.94
C ILE A 48 2.09 -20.04 19.82
N VAL A 49 1.31 -20.79 19.05
CA VAL A 49 0.52 -20.28 17.93
C VAL A 49 -0.57 -19.33 18.42
N LEU A 50 -1.28 -19.70 19.49
CA LEU A 50 -2.32 -18.84 20.08
C LEU A 50 -1.77 -17.48 20.53
N ARG A 51 -0.58 -17.44 21.13
CA ARG A 51 0.10 -16.18 21.48
C ARG A 51 0.50 -15.37 20.24
N ALA A 52 0.98 -16.04 19.19
CA ALA A 52 1.33 -15.37 17.93
C ALA A 52 0.12 -14.70 17.29
N ILE A 53 -1.02 -15.41 17.20
CA ILE A 53 -2.30 -14.90 16.68
C ILE A 53 -2.77 -13.70 17.52
N ALA A 54 -2.77 -13.81 18.85
CA ALA A 54 -3.18 -12.73 19.75
C ALA A 54 -2.30 -11.47 19.59
N ASN A 55 -1.01 -11.64 19.28
CA ASN A 55 -0.09 -10.54 19.06
C ASN A 55 -0.30 -9.81 17.73
N LEU A 56 -0.89 -10.45 16.69
CA LEU A 56 -1.22 -9.77 15.43
C LEU A 56 -2.11 -8.53 15.65
N GLY A 57 -3.04 -8.59 16.61
CA GLY A 57 -3.93 -7.47 16.95
C GLY A 57 -3.23 -6.26 17.58
N LYS A 58 -1.96 -6.39 18.00
CA LYS A 58 -1.16 -5.33 18.68
C LYS A 58 -0.13 -4.69 17.75
N LEU A 59 0.13 -5.28 16.58
CA LEU A 59 1.15 -4.79 15.66
C LEU A 59 0.69 -3.52 14.93
N SER A 60 1.65 -2.65 14.66
CA SER A 60 1.46 -1.46 13.82
C SER A 60 2.63 -1.37 12.82
N PRO A 61 2.33 -1.32 11.50
CA PRO A 61 1.00 -1.36 10.88
C PRO A 61 0.29 -2.71 11.11
N ALA A 62 -1.06 -2.70 11.07
CA ALA A 62 -1.89 -3.86 11.38
C ALA A 62 -1.77 -4.96 10.31
N PRO A 63 -1.35 -6.19 10.63
CA PRO A 63 -1.27 -7.30 9.66
C PRO A 63 -2.64 -7.78 9.18
N LEU A 64 -3.64 -7.74 10.06
CA LEU A 64 -5.01 -8.11 9.75
C LEU A 64 -5.79 -6.91 9.19
N ALA A 65 -6.57 -7.15 8.15
CA ALA A 65 -7.47 -6.15 7.56
C ALA A 65 -8.65 -5.80 8.48
N SER A 66 -9.02 -6.73 9.34
CA SER A 66 -9.93 -6.58 10.47
C SER A 66 -9.42 -7.44 11.64
N LYS A 67 -9.56 -6.94 12.87
CA LYS A 67 -9.15 -7.69 14.06
C LYS A 67 -9.93 -9.01 14.24
N ALA A 68 -11.18 -9.05 13.80
CA ALA A 68 -12.02 -10.24 13.85
C ALA A 68 -11.47 -11.42 13.03
N LEU A 69 -10.69 -11.14 11.98
CA LEU A 69 -10.08 -12.18 11.16
C LEU A 69 -9.03 -13.03 11.90
N ALA A 70 -8.55 -12.60 13.08
CA ALA A 70 -7.69 -13.42 13.93
C ALA A 70 -8.35 -14.74 14.32
N GLU A 71 -9.66 -14.75 14.53
CA GLU A 71 -10.44 -15.93 14.93
C GLU A 71 -10.58 -16.96 13.79
N ALA A 72 -10.32 -16.56 12.55
CA ALA A 72 -10.36 -17.42 11.37
C ALA A 72 -9.03 -18.16 11.12
N ILE A 73 -7.96 -17.87 11.88
CA ILE A 73 -6.70 -18.59 11.79
C ILE A 73 -6.75 -19.82 12.72
N THR A 74 -6.66 -21.00 12.14
CA THR A 74 -6.66 -22.26 12.91
C THR A 74 -5.28 -22.51 13.52
N PRO A 75 -5.14 -22.62 14.85
CA PRO A 75 -3.88 -23.00 15.49
C PRO A 75 -3.62 -24.51 15.39
N ALA A 76 -2.36 -24.89 15.18
CA ALA A 76 -1.92 -26.27 15.16
C ALA A 76 -0.47 -26.41 15.64
N ASN A 77 -0.05 -27.65 15.97
CA ASN A 77 1.34 -27.95 16.30
C ASN A 77 1.86 -29.18 15.53
N TYR A 78 3.19 -29.34 15.49
CA TYR A 78 3.84 -30.41 14.73
C TYR A 78 3.72 -31.82 15.36
N GLU A 79 3.11 -32.02 16.52
CA GLU A 79 2.91 -33.34 17.13
C GLU A 79 1.52 -33.88 16.86
N SER A 80 0.48 -33.09 17.01
CA SER A 80 -0.90 -33.53 16.89
C SER A 80 -1.65 -33.02 15.66
N GLY A 81 -1.10 -32.03 14.96
CA GLY A 81 -1.80 -31.31 13.89
C GLY A 81 -1.44 -31.73 12.45
N LEU A 82 -0.43 -32.59 12.23
CA LEU A 82 0.13 -32.85 10.91
C LEU A 82 -0.87 -33.40 9.88
N GLU A 83 -1.88 -34.14 10.32
CA GLU A 83 -2.94 -34.64 9.42
C GLU A 83 -3.69 -33.52 8.69
N GLN A 84 -3.74 -32.31 9.25
CA GLN A 84 -4.38 -31.16 8.60
C GLN A 84 -3.65 -30.70 7.32
N LEU A 85 -2.39 -31.09 7.13
CA LEU A 85 -1.63 -30.78 5.90
C LEU A 85 -2.18 -31.51 4.68
N ARG A 86 -2.89 -32.65 4.87
CA ARG A 86 -3.48 -33.43 3.78
C ARG A 86 -4.57 -32.68 3.02
N ASP A 87 -5.19 -31.71 3.68
CA ASP A 87 -6.28 -30.91 3.11
C ASP A 87 -5.80 -29.57 2.55
N CYS A 88 -4.48 -29.28 2.62
CA CYS A 88 -3.92 -28.03 2.17
C CYS A 88 -3.52 -28.06 0.69
N ASP A 89 -3.86 -27.01 -0.05
CA ASP A 89 -3.44 -26.78 -1.43
C ASP A 89 -2.08 -26.09 -1.51
N LEU A 90 -1.72 -25.31 -0.47
CA LEU A 90 -0.48 -24.54 -0.36
C LEU A 90 0.08 -24.65 1.07
N ILE A 91 1.36 -24.96 1.17
CA ILE A 91 2.09 -25.00 2.44
C ILE A 91 3.28 -24.06 2.34
N ILE A 92 3.36 -23.07 3.22
CA ILE A 92 4.45 -22.07 3.24
C ILE A 92 5.25 -22.28 4.53
N GLU A 93 6.51 -22.66 4.39
CA GLU A 93 7.43 -22.82 5.51
C GLU A 93 8.10 -21.48 5.83
N ALA A 94 8.03 -21.04 7.07
CA ALA A 94 8.57 -19.79 7.60
C ALA A 94 9.20 -19.96 9.01
N ILE A 95 9.87 -21.11 9.26
CA ILE A 95 10.61 -21.35 10.50
C ILE A 95 11.96 -20.61 10.49
N ALA A 96 12.74 -20.74 11.58
CA ALA A 96 14.07 -20.13 11.71
C ALA A 96 14.98 -20.43 10.51
N GLU A 97 15.84 -19.48 10.15
CA GLU A 97 16.73 -19.51 8.99
C GLU A 97 17.93 -20.45 9.23
N ARG A 98 17.62 -21.75 9.37
CA ARG A 98 18.59 -22.83 9.59
C ARG A 98 18.32 -23.98 8.64
N MET A 99 19.31 -24.32 7.83
CA MET A 99 19.24 -25.38 6.81
C MET A 99 18.83 -26.73 7.43
N ASP A 100 19.50 -27.14 8.51
CA ASP A 100 19.27 -28.39 9.22
C ASP A 100 17.82 -28.49 9.74
N TRP A 101 17.33 -27.45 10.37
CA TRP A 101 15.96 -27.45 10.92
C TRP A 101 14.89 -27.49 9.83
N LYS A 102 15.10 -26.79 8.75
CA LYS A 102 14.17 -26.81 7.61
C LYS A 102 14.14 -28.19 6.96
N GLN A 103 15.31 -28.78 6.75
CA GLN A 103 15.42 -30.13 6.17
C GLN A 103 14.78 -31.22 7.06
N ASP A 104 14.94 -31.12 8.38
CA ASP A 104 14.32 -32.06 9.31
C ASP A 104 12.81 -31.89 9.36
N LEU A 105 12.31 -30.64 9.31
CA LEU A 105 10.88 -30.37 9.19
C LEU A 105 10.31 -30.98 7.90
N TYR A 106 10.99 -30.79 6.75
CA TYR A 106 10.53 -31.33 5.47
C TYR A 106 10.42 -32.86 5.47
N LYS A 107 11.39 -33.55 6.04
CA LYS A 107 11.32 -35.01 6.21
C LYS A 107 10.12 -35.41 7.07
N LYS A 108 9.84 -34.65 8.14
CA LYS A 108 8.73 -34.92 9.07
C LYS A 108 7.37 -34.73 8.42
N ILE A 109 7.20 -33.66 7.62
CA ILE A 109 5.89 -33.30 7.02
C ILE A 109 5.61 -34.04 5.71
N ALA A 110 6.64 -34.48 4.96
CA ALA A 110 6.49 -35.08 3.63
C ALA A 110 5.39 -36.16 3.55
N PRO A 111 5.20 -37.07 4.54
CA PRO A 111 4.14 -38.08 4.50
C PRO A 111 2.73 -37.52 4.59
N PHE A 112 2.57 -36.25 4.98
CA PHE A 112 1.29 -35.57 5.20
C PHE A 112 0.96 -34.56 4.11
N VAL A 113 1.90 -34.23 3.22
CA VAL A 113 1.69 -33.29 2.11
C VAL A 113 0.91 -34.01 1.00
N ALA A 114 -0.21 -33.42 0.60
CA ALA A 114 -1.03 -33.97 -0.47
C ALA A 114 -0.31 -33.88 -1.84
N ASP A 115 -0.58 -34.82 -2.74
CA ASP A 115 0.06 -34.90 -4.06
C ASP A 115 -0.19 -33.64 -4.93
N HIS A 116 -1.27 -32.94 -4.70
CA HIS A 116 -1.62 -31.70 -5.41
C HIS A 116 -1.07 -30.44 -4.75
N ALA A 117 -0.64 -30.51 -3.49
CA ALA A 117 -0.22 -29.35 -2.73
C ALA A 117 1.09 -28.76 -3.25
N VAL A 118 1.22 -27.44 -3.23
CA VAL A 118 2.46 -26.73 -3.44
C VAL A 118 3.15 -26.51 -2.10
N LEU A 119 4.41 -26.92 -1.98
CA LEU A 119 5.24 -26.64 -0.82
C LEU A 119 6.22 -25.51 -1.16
N ALA A 120 6.21 -24.45 -0.37
CA ALA A 120 7.06 -23.27 -0.58
C ALA A 120 7.87 -22.94 0.68
N SER A 121 9.11 -22.49 0.50
CA SER A 121 9.92 -21.94 1.61
C SER A 121 9.96 -20.43 1.55
N ASN A 122 9.73 -19.77 2.68
CA ASN A 122 9.91 -18.30 2.83
C ASN A 122 11.34 -17.96 3.32
N THR A 123 12.32 -18.81 3.05
CA THR A 123 13.73 -18.49 3.36
C THR A 123 14.15 -17.19 2.71
N SER A 124 15.02 -16.43 3.37
CA SER A 124 15.54 -15.15 2.86
C SER A 124 16.85 -15.29 2.07
N GLY A 125 17.48 -16.48 2.08
CA GLY A 125 18.78 -16.63 1.41
C GLY A 125 19.39 -18.02 1.42
N LEU A 126 18.70 -19.03 2.00
CA LEU A 126 19.16 -20.41 1.94
C LEU A 126 18.86 -20.99 0.55
N GLY A 127 19.76 -21.84 0.03
CA GLY A 127 19.63 -22.46 -1.28
C GLY A 127 18.38 -23.34 -1.40
N ILE A 128 17.47 -22.97 -2.29
CA ILE A 128 16.19 -23.66 -2.54
C ILE A 128 16.46 -25.08 -3.06
N ASN A 129 17.45 -25.25 -3.93
CA ASN A 129 17.85 -26.59 -4.41
C ASN A 129 18.33 -27.49 -3.25
N LYS A 130 19.13 -26.96 -2.31
CA LYS A 130 19.60 -27.70 -1.14
C LYS A 130 18.46 -28.09 -0.20
N LEU A 131 17.44 -27.25 -0.08
CA LEU A 131 16.23 -27.55 0.68
C LEU A 131 15.41 -28.63 -0.03
N SER A 132 15.33 -28.61 -1.35
CA SER A 132 14.65 -29.61 -2.17
C SER A 132 15.24 -31.00 -2.08
N ASP A 133 16.56 -31.14 -1.85
CA ASP A 133 17.29 -32.40 -1.91
C ASP A 133 16.74 -33.47 -0.93
N VAL A 134 16.17 -33.07 0.20
CA VAL A 134 15.63 -34.00 1.20
C VAL A 134 14.18 -34.41 0.95
N LEU A 135 13.51 -33.79 -0.01
CA LEU A 135 12.12 -34.08 -0.34
C LEU A 135 12.02 -35.31 -1.24
N PRO A 136 10.96 -36.13 -1.12
CA PRO A 136 10.59 -37.15 -2.10
C PRO A 136 10.44 -36.55 -3.50
N GLU A 137 10.76 -37.36 -4.53
CA GLU A 137 10.76 -36.88 -5.93
C GLU A 137 9.43 -36.23 -6.34
N GLN A 138 8.29 -36.82 -5.98
CA GLN A 138 6.96 -36.29 -6.27
C GLN A 138 6.70 -34.90 -5.67
N LEU A 139 7.34 -34.57 -4.55
CA LEU A 139 7.20 -33.23 -3.95
C LEU A 139 8.17 -32.19 -4.56
N ARG A 140 9.32 -32.63 -5.08
CA ARG A 140 10.29 -31.71 -5.71
C ARG A 140 9.70 -30.96 -6.91
N HIS A 141 8.81 -31.61 -7.68
CA HIS A 141 8.13 -30.95 -8.82
C HIS A 141 7.18 -29.83 -8.41
N ARG A 142 6.82 -29.77 -7.13
CA ARG A 142 5.88 -28.79 -6.55
C ARG A 142 6.51 -27.96 -5.44
N PHE A 143 7.85 -27.94 -5.39
CA PHE A 143 8.60 -27.19 -4.39
C PHE A 143 9.29 -25.98 -5.02
N CYS A 144 9.23 -24.81 -4.34
CA CYS A 144 9.93 -23.58 -4.73
C CYS A 144 10.16 -22.67 -3.51
N GLY A 145 10.89 -21.59 -3.69
CA GLY A 145 10.94 -20.46 -2.76
C GLY A 145 9.85 -19.46 -3.06
N VAL A 146 9.22 -18.93 -2.02
CA VAL A 146 8.33 -17.76 -2.08
C VAL A 146 8.73 -16.80 -0.96
N HIS A 147 9.56 -15.83 -1.27
CA HIS A 147 10.10 -14.91 -0.30
C HIS A 147 9.24 -13.65 -0.21
N PHE A 148 8.53 -13.48 0.92
CA PHE A 148 7.76 -12.31 1.25
C PHE A 148 8.61 -11.28 2.00
N PHE A 149 8.31 -10.00 1.81
CA PHE A 149 8.93 -8.91 2.55
C PHE A 149 8.05 -8.45 3.72
N ASN A 150 8.68 -8.04 4.81
CA ASN A 150 8.00 -7.62 6.04
C ASN A 150 7.58 -6.14 5.99
N PRO A 151 6.30 -5.79 6.25
CA PRO A 151 5.17 -6.67 6.57
C PRO A 151 4.49 -7.24 5.29
N PRO A 152 4.15 -8.54 5.23
CA PRO A 152 3.60 -9.17 4.03
C PRO A 152 2.32 -8.51 3.48
N ARG A 153 1.47 -7.92 4.30
CA ARG A 153 0.27 -7.20 3.85
C ARG A 153 0.62 -5.98 2.99
N TYR A 154 1.62 -5.20 3.39
CA TYR A 154 1.91 -3.89 2.80
C TYR A 154 3.00 -3.94 1.74
N MET A 155 3.98 -4.82 1.92
CA MET A 155 5.07 -4.95 0.96
C MET A 155 4.59 -5.66 -0.30
N HIS A 156 4.71 -4.97 -1.43
CA HIS A 156 4.18 -5.49 -2.71
C HIS A 156 5.02 -6.64 -3.26
N LEU A 157 6.33 -6.66 -3.01
CA LEU A 157 7.25 -7.66 -3.53
C LEU A 157 6.99 -9.07 -2.96
N ALA A 158 6.97 -10.05 -3.87
CA ALA A 158 7.20 -11.47 -3.58
C ALA A 158 8.20 -12.01 -4.60
N GLU A 159 9.31 -12.56 -4.13
CA GLU A 159 10.26 -13.24 -4.99
C GLU A 159 9.86 -14.70 -5.12
N LEU A 160 9.79 -15.20 -6.36
CA LEU A 160 9.52 -16.60 -6.68
C LEU A 160 10.83 -17.24 -7.16
N ILE A 161 11.30 -18.25 -6.42
CA ILE A 161 12.59 -18.88 -6.66
C ILE A 161 12.36 -20.34 -7.06
N PRO A 162 12.47 -20.70 -8.35
CA PRO A 162 12.34 -22.08 -8.82
C PRO A 162 13.47 -22.97 -8.28
N ALA A 163 13.14 -24.20 -7.86
CA ALA A 163 14.12 -25.28 -7.76
C ALA A 163 14.32 -25.93 -9.14
N LYS A 164 15.42 -26.66 -9.33
CA LYS A 164 15.73 -27.32 -10.60
C LYS A 164 14.65 -28.30 -11.08
N GLY A 165 13.89 -28.88 -10.16
CA GLY A 165 12.81 -29.83 -10.46
C GLY A 165 11.42 -29.23 -10.53
N THR A 166 11.23 -27.94 -10.24
CA THR A 166 9.89 -27.34 -10.13
C THR A 166 9.20 -27.25 -11.49
N ASP A 167 7.98 -27.77 -11.58
CA ASP A 167 7.18 -27.71 -12.79
C ASP A 167 6.78 -26.27 -13.11
N LYS A 168 6.92 -25.90 -14.37
CA LYS A 168 6.56 -24.56 -14.86
C LYS A 168 5.09 -24.25 -14.61
N ALA A 169 4.19 -25.21 -14.78
CA ALA A 169 2.76 -25.00 -14.54
C ALA A 169 2.44 -24.70 -13.06
N VAL A 170 3.20 -25.26 -12.12
CA VAL A 170 3.10 -24.96 -10.69
C VAL A 170 3.53 -23.53 -10.42
N LEU A 171 4.65 -23.10 -11.01
CA LEU A 171 5.13 -21.72 -10.86
C LEU A 171 4.15 -20.71 -11.44
N GLU A 172 3.65 -20.92 -12.65
CA GLU A 172 2.64 -20.03 -13.29
C GLU A 172 1.34 -19.96 -12.49
N GLY A 173 0.88 -21.10 -11.96
CA GLY A 173 -0.31 -21.16 -11.09
C GLY A 173 -0.11 -20.42 -9.78
N LEU A 174 1.04 -20.59 -9.15
CA LEU A 174 1.41 -19.91 -7.90
C LEU A 174 1.60 -18.41 -8.12
N GLU A 175 2.28 -18.01 -9.21
CA GLU A 175 2.40 -16.61 -9.62
C GLU A 175 1.03 -15.96 -9.78
N ALA A 176 0.10 -16.61 -10.49
CA ALA A 176 -1.26 -16.11 -10.66
C ALA A 176 -2.00 -15.93 -9.32
N PHE A 177 -1.83 -16.87 -8.39
CA PHE A 177 -2.39 -16.79 -7.04
C PHE A 177 -1.78 -15.62 -6.24
N LEU A 178 -0.44 -15.50 -6.23
CA LEU A 178 0.25 -14.41 -5.53
C LEU A 178 -0.16 -13.04 -6.08
N VAL A 179 -0.26 -12.90 -7.41
CA VAL A 179 -0.60 -11.64 -8.09
C VAL A 179 -2.05 -11.24 -7.82
N THR A 180 -3.01 -12.11 -8.10
CA THR A 180 -4.44 -11.74 -8.03
C THR A 180 -5.01 -11.88 -6.63
N THR A 181 -4.76 -13.01 -5.95
CA THR A 181 -5.38 -13.31 -4.65
C THR A 181 -4.68 -12.59 -3.51
N LEU A 182 -3.35 -12.55 -3.50
CA LEU A 182 -2.58 -11.88 -2.45
C LEU A 182 -2.13 -10.46 -2.82
N GLY A 183 -2.38 -10.00 -4.05
CA GLY A 183 -2.05 -8.63 -4.47
C GLY A 183 -0.55 -8.35 -4.56
N LYS A 184 0.27 -9.37 -4.84
CA LYS A 184 1.72 -9.23 -4.91
C LYS A 184 2.21 -8.86 -6.30
N GLY A 185 3.33 -8.12 -6.34
CA GLY A 185 4.19 -8.02 -7.51
C GLY A 185 5.22 -9.16 -7.44
N VAL A 186 5.18 -10.06 -8.43
CA VAL A 186 6.07 -11.23 -8.46
C VAL A 186 7.26 -10.94 -9.36
N VAL A 187 8.46 -11.23 -8.85
CA VAL A 187 9.71 -11.28 -9.63
C VAL A 187 10.31 -12.67 -9.51
N TYR A 188 10.91 -13.16 -10.60
CA TYR A 188 11.62 -14.42 -10.59
C TYR A 188 13.07 -14.19 -10.20
N ALA A 189 13.47 -14.75 -9.06
CA ALA A 189 14.86 -14.74 -8.62
C ALA A 189 15.53 -16.10 -8.88
N LYS A 190 16.81 -16.07 -9.19
CA LYS A 190 17.62 -17.29 -9.26
C LYS A 190 17.98 -17.76 -7.85
N ASP A 191 18.20 -19.08 -7.70
CA ASP A 191 18.59 -19.70 -6.42
C ASP A 191 20.03 -19.33 -6.05
N THR A 192 20.22 -18.08 -5.64
CA THR A 192 21.49 -17.49 -5.19
C THR A 192 21.31 -16.85 -3.81
N PRO A 193 22.39 -16.73 -3.01
CA PRO A 193 22.28 -16.15 -1.67
C PRO A 193 21.61 -14.78 -1.65
N ASN A 194 20.61 -14.60 -0.78
CA ASN A 194 19.83 -13.36 -0.60
C ASN A 194 19.02 -12.91 -1.84
N PHE A 195 18.87 -13.78 -2.84
CA PHE A 195 18.06 -13.58 -4.06
C PHE A 195 18.33 -12.23 -4.77
N ILE A 196 17.31 -11.41 -5.05
CA ILE A 196 17.46 -10.09 -5.68
C ILE A 196 17.33 -8.96 -4.66
N GLY A 197 16.17 -8.89 -3.99
CA GLY A 197 15.81 -7.74 -3.14
C GLY A 197 16.79 -7.53 -2.00
N ASN A 198 17.06 -8.58 -1.23
CA ASN A 198 18.03 -8.50 -0.14
C ASN A 198 19.45 -8.29 -0.66
N ARG A 199 19.85 -8.96 -1.74
CA ARG A 199 21.20 -8.82 -2.29
C ARG A 199 21.52 -7.39 -2.71
N ILE A 200 20.69 -6.80 -3.57
CA ILE A 200 20.88 -5.43 -4.07
C ILE A 200 20.55 -4.39 -3.01
N GLY A 201 19.46 -4.59 -2.25
CA GLY A 201 19.00 -3.63 -1.22
C GLY A 201 19.98 -3.51 -0.07
N VAL A 202 20.47 -4.63 0.48
CA VAL A 202 21.45 -4.61 1.57
C VAL A 202 22.80 -4.12 1.07
N PHE A 203 23.21 -4.48 -0.16
CA PHE A 203 24.42 -3.88 -0.76
C PHE A 203 24.30 -2.35 -0.84
N SER A 204 23.16 -1.81 -1.26
CA SER A 204 22.94 -0.34 -1.26
C SER A 204 23.12 0.28 0.12
N ILE A 205 22.66 -0.40 1.18
CA ILE A 205 22.87 0.06 2.56
C ILE A 205 24.36 0.00 2.94
N LEU A 206 25.03 -1.11 2.63
CA LEU A 206 26.47 -1.28 2.92
C LEU A 206 27.34 -0.27 2.18
N SER A 207 27.04 0.01 0.90
CA SER A 207 27.68 1.06 0.11
C SER A 207 27.47 2.44 0.75
N THR A 208 26.24 2.74 1.18
CA THR A 208 25.92 3.98 1.90
C THR A 208 26.70 4.09 3.20
N ILE A 209 26.82 3.01 3.98
CA ILE A 209 27.59 2.98 5.24
C ILE A 209 29.09 3.24 4.95
N HIS A 210 29.63 2.59 3.93
CA HIS A 210 31.04 2.78 3.54
C HIS A 210 31.30 4.25 3.19
N HIS A 211 30.52 4.82 2.28
CA HIS A 211 30.70 6.20 1.85
C HIS A 211 30.34 7.24 2.93
N THR A 212 29.41 6.93 3.87
CA THR A 212 29.17 7.78 5.04
C THR A 212 30.45 8.00 5.83
N GLN A 213 31.23 6.93 6.05
CA GLN A 213 32.51 7.00 6.78
C GLN A 213 33.59 7.69 5.94
N GLU A 214 33.69 7.37 4.65
CA GLU A 214 34.69 7.93 3.73
C GLU A 214 34.56 9.46 3.62
N PHE A 215 33.32 9.98 3.53
CA PHE A 215 33.05 11.40 3.40
C PHE A 215 32.81 12.11 4.76
N GLY A 216 32.90 11.43 5.89
CA GLY A 216 32.74 12.01 7.23
C GLY A 216 31.34 12.57 7.51
N LEU A 217 30.29 11.98 6.94
CA LEU A 217 28.92 12.48 7.07
C LEU A 217 28.20 11.91 8.30
N GLY A 218 27.23 12.66 8.84
CA GLY A 218 26.36 12.17 9.91
C GLY A 218 25.19 11.35 9.37
N PHE A 219 24.63 10.44 10.18
CA PHE A 219 23.50 9.59 9.77
C PHE A 219 22.25 10.39 9.40
N ASP A 220 21.93 11.47 10.12
CA ASP A 220 20.83 12.38 9.84
C ASP A 220 21.05 13.16 8.53
N GLU A 221 22.29 13.56 8.27
CA GLU A 221 22.70 14.20 7.02
C GLU A 221 22.54 13.28 5.82
N VAL A 222 22.98 12.03 5.93
CA VAL A 222 22.82 11.01 4.90
C VAL A 222 21.34 10.69 4.66
N ASP A 223 20.53 10.57 5.70
CA ASP A 223 19.09 10.36 5.51
C ASP A 223 18.40 11.56 4.84
N ALA A 224 18.85 12.79 5.07
CA ALA A 224 18.37 13.95 4.33
C ALA A 224 18.72 13.88 2.82
N LEU A 225 19.87 13.28 2.47
CA LEU A 225 20.35 13.12 1.09
C LEU A 225 19.72 11.91 0.38
N THR A 226 19.54 10.79 1.09
CA THR A 226 19.11 9.49 0.50
C THR A 226 17.61 9.22 0.62
N GLY A 227 16.81 10.24 0.89
CA GLY A 227 15.35 10.15 1.02
C GLY A 227 14.60 10.61 -0.24
N PRO A 228 13.49 11.37 -0.08
CA PRO A 228 12.60 11.76 -1.18
C PRO A 228 13.27 12.54 -2.32
N LEU A 229 14.34 13.28 -2.04
CA LEU A 229 15.08 14.04 -3.05
C LEU A 229 15.71 13.17 -4.14
N VAL A 230 15.97 11.90 -3.82
CA VAL A 230 16.52 10.90 -4.76
C VAL A 230 15.50 9.79 -5.08
N GLY A 231 14.21 10.02 -4.82
CA GLY A 231 13.13 9.09 -5.16
C GLY A 231 13.04 7.88 -4.21
N ARG A 232 13.52 8.00 -2.98
CA ARG A 232 13.41 6.96 -1.94
C ARG A 232 12.40 7.37 -0.86
N PRO A 233 11.90 6.43 -0.03
CA PRO A 233 10.98 6.76 1.06
C PRO A 233 11.54 7.79 2.05
N LYS A 234 10.65 8.41 2.83
CA LYS A 234 11.03 9.37 3.88
C LYS A 234 11.92 8.75 4.97
N SER A 235 11.88 7.43 5.13
CA SER A 235 12.78 6.69 6.03
C SER A 235 14.23 6.64 5.52
N ALA A 236 14.47 7.00 4.27
CA ALA A 236 15.81 7.05 3.65
C ALA A 236 16.62 5.76 3.87
N THR A 237 17.85 5.83 4.34
CA THR A 237 18.73 4.66 4.53
C THR A 237 18.80 4.21 5.99
N TYR A 238 19.18 5.08 6.91
CA TYR A 238 19.42 4.72 8.31
C TYR A 238 18.14 4.54 9.13
N ARG A 239 17.13 5.36 8.89
CA ARG A 239 15.80 5.12 9.49
C ARG A 239 15.12 3.88 8.91
N THR A 240 15.38 3.52 7.64
CA THR A 240 14.92 2.24 7.08
C THR A 240 15.58 1.07 7.83
N SER A 241 16.87 1.16 8.14
CA SER A 241 17.58 0.16 8.94
C SER A 241 16.96 0.00 10.34
N ASP A 242 16.56 1.10 10.99
CA ASP A 242 15.84 1.07 12.27
C ASP A 242 14.44 0.44 12.14
N VAL A 243 13.73 0.65 11.04
CA VAL A 243 12.41 0.04 10.76
C VAL A 243 12.52 -1.46 10.53
N VAL A 244 13.51 -1.89 9.74
CA VAL A 244 13.80 -3.32 9.47
C VAL A 244 14.21 -4.04 10.75
N GLY A 245 14.97 -3.36 11.59
CA GLY A 245 15.60 -3.89 12.80
C GLY A 245 17.08 -4.18 12.57
N LEU A 246 17.91 -3.61 13.45
CA LEU A 246 19.35 -3.67 13.33
C LEU A 246 19.91 -5.10 13.45
N ASP A 247 19.31 -5.93 14.27
CA ASP A 247 19.60 -7.36 14.39
C ASP A 247 19.28 -8.14 13.10
N THR A 248 18.16 -7.85 12.47
CA THR A 248 17.77 -8.44 11.17
C THR A 248 18.77 -8.02 10.09
N MET A 249 19.12 -6.72 10.02
CA MET A 249 20.11 -6.21 9.07
C MET A 249 21.48 -6.90 9.27
N ALA A 250 21.95 -7.00 10.50
CA ALA A 250 23.20 -7.65 10.82
C ALA A 250 23.20 -9.14 10.42
N HIS A 251 22.06 -9.84 10.59
CA HIS A 251 21.91 -11.22 10.15
C HIS A 251 22.03 -11.37 8.63
N VAL A 252 21.36 -10.49 7.85
CA VAL A 252 21.46 -10.54 6.37
C VAL A 252 22.88 -10.20 5.90
N ILE A 253 23.54 -9.20 6.51
CA ILE A 253 24.95 -8.87 6.23
C ILE A 253 25.86 -10.09 6.49
N LYS A 254 25.66 -10.75 7.65
CA LYS A 254 26.39 -11.96 7.99
C LYS A 254 26.17 -13.08 6.96
N THR A 255 24.92 -13.29 6.54
CA THR A 255 24.60 -14.29 5.51
C THR A 255 25.33 -13.99 4.20
N MET A 256 25.39 -12.72 3.77
CA MET A 256 26.18 -12.32 2.60
C MET A 256 27.67 -12.64 2.78
N GLY A 257 28.24 -12.30 3.94
CA GLY A 257 29.64 -12.60 4.25
C GLY A 257 29.95 -14.09 4.25
N ASP A 258 29.08 -14.90 4.86
CA ASP A 258 29.28 -16.36 4.97
C ASP A 258 29.07 -17.11 3.65
N THR A 259 28.19 -16.62 2.77
CA THR A 259 27.73 -17.35 1.57
C THR A 259 28.27 -16.83 0.24
N LEU A 260 28.94 -15.69 0.24
CA LEU A 260 29.49 -15.02 -0.94
C LEU A 260 30.99 -14.73 -0.80
N PRO A 261 31.84 -15.75 -0.52
CA PRO A 261 33.28 -15.54 -0.28
C PRO A 261 34.03 -15.03 -1.52
N ASP A 262 33.56 -15.37 -2.72
CA ASP A 262 34.21 -15.02 -3.99
C ASP A 262 33.61 -13.74 -4.63
N ASP A 263 32.66 -13.07 -3.95
CA ASP A 263 32.09 -11.82 -4.45
C ASP A 263 33.12 -10.69 -4.41
N PRO A 264 33.33 -9.94 -5.52
CA PRO A 264 34.33 -8.86 -5.56
C PRO A 264 34.14 -7.76 -4.51
N TRP A 265 33.00 -7.68 -3.87
CA TRP A 265 32.68 -6.75 -2.76
C TRP A 265 32.69 -7.44 -1.40
N HIS A 266 33.08 -8.70 -1.28
CA HIS A 266 33.02 -9.50 -0.06
C HIS A 266 33.63 -8.79 1.17
N GLN A 267 34.70 -8.01 0.99
CA GLN A 267 35.37 -7.28 2.07
C GLN A 267 34.44 -6.30 2.81
N TYR A 268 33.34 -5.87 2.16
CA TYR A 268 32.34 -4.96 2.73
C TYR A 268 31.17 -5.69 3.40
N PHE A 269 31.03 -6.99 3.25
CA PHE A 269 29.95 -7.78 3.85
C PHE A 269 30.24 -8.06 5.33
N LYS A 270 30.39 -6.99 6.09
CA LYS A 270 30.71 -7.01 7.52
C LYS A 270 29.84 -5.99 8.24
N SER A 271 29.32 -6.39 9.39
CA SER A 271 28.65 -5.44 10.30
C SER A 271 29.67 -4.41 10.79
N PRO A 272 29.38 -3.09 10.66
CA PRO A 272 30.26 -2.09 11.24
C PRO A 272 30.21 -2.14 12.77
N LYS A 273 31.31 -1.78 13.44
CA LYS A 273 31.46 -1.84 14.90
C LYS A 273 30.33 -1.09 15.65
N TRP A 274 29.89 0.04 15.11
CA TRP A 274 28.81 0.81 15.73
C TRP A 274 27.47 0.03 15.72
N LEU A 275 27.20 -0.76 14.66
CA LEU A 275 26.00 -1.59 14.56
C LEU A 275 26.03 -2.71 15.62
N GLU A 276 27.18 -3.38 15.75
CA GLU A 276 27.38 -4.42 16.78
C GLU A 276 27.23 -3.85 18.19
N ALA A 277 27.77 -2.64 18.42
CA ALA A 277 27.65 -1.95 19.71
C ALA A 277 26.19 -1.56 20.05
N LEU A 278 25.38 -1.13 19.06
CA LEU A 278 23.95 -0.85 19.27
C LEU A 278 23.18 -2.13 19.59
N ILE A 279 23.43 -3.21 18.86
CA ILE A 279 22.80 -4.51 19.09
C ILE A 279 23.14 -5.03 20.50
N ALA A 280 24.41 -4.96 20.91
CA ALA A 280 24.87 -5.37 22.23
C ALA A 280 24.21 -4.55 23.38
N LYS A 281 23.88 -3.28 23.12
CA LYS A 281 23.12 -2.41 24.05
C LYS A 281 21.60 -2.65 24.01
N GLY A 282 21.10 -3.57 23.15
CA GLY A 282 19.68 -3.81 22.97
C GLY A 282 18.95 -2.71 22.18
N ALA A 283 19.67 -1.80 21.53
CA ALA A 283 19.11 -0.76 20.68
C ALA A 283 18.87 -1.33 19.27
N LEU A 284 17.76 -2.05 19.10
CA LEU A 284 17.45 -2.84 17.91
C LEU A 284 16.59 -2.11 16.86
N GLY A 285 16.43 -0.80 17.00
CA GLY A 285 15.63 0.03 16.08
C GLY A 285 14.23 0.35 16.61
N GLN A 286 13.31 0.63 15.69
CA GLN A 286 11.97 1.12 16.01
C GLN A 286 11.17 0.18 16.93
N LYS A 287 11.34 -1.13 16.80
CA LYS A 287 10.63 -2.15 17.60
C LYS A 287 10.88 -2.05 19.10
N VAL A 288 12.02 -1.46 19.52
CA VAL A 288 12.37 -1.22 20.92
C VAL A 288 12.44 0.26 21.27
N GLY A 289 12.11 1.15 20.33
CA GLY A 289 12.12 2.60 20.52
C GLY A 289 13.52 3.25 20.52
N ALA A 290 14.58 2.49 20.25
CA ALA A 290 15.96 2.96 20.18
C ALA A 290 16.74 2.15 19.13
N GLY A 291 17.50 2.84 18.31
CA GLY A 291 18.36 2.30 17.27
C GLY A 291 19.42 3.32 16.88
N ILE A 292 19.63 3.53 15.58
CA ILE A 292 20.46 4.64 15.07
C ILE A 292 19.81 5.97 15.45
N PHE A 293 18.48 6.02 15.38
CA PHE A 293 17.68 7.14 15.86
C PHE A 293 16.89 6.75 17.11
N ARG A 294 16.64 7.74 17.98
CA ARG A 294 15.81 7.58 19.17
C ARG A 294 15.00 8.86 19.41
N LYS A 295 13.76 8.69 19.87
CA LYS A 295 12.92 9.81 20.27
C LYS A 295 13.11 10.09 21.78
N VAL A 296 13.40 11.35 22.13
CA VAL A 296 13.53 11.83 23.51
C VAL A 296 12.55 13.00 23.69
N GLY A 297 11.44 12.75 24.37
CA GLY A 297 10.36 13.73 24.47
C GLY A 297 9.78 14.06 23.10
N LYS A 298 9.93 15.32 22.65
CA LYS A 298 9.50 15.78 21.32
C LYS A 298 10.63 15.72 20.27
N ASP A 299 11.87 15.56 20.71
CA ASP A 299 13.06 15.67 19.87
C ASP A 299 13.52 14.30 19.36
N ILE A 300 14.16 14.29 18.20
CA ILE A 300 14.83 13.12 17.65
C ILE A 300 16.34 13.29 17.83
N VAL A 301 16.96 12.28 18.39
CA VAL A 301 18.43 12.20 18.54
C VAL A 301 18.96 11.08 17.66
N VAL A 302 20.21 11.20 17.25
CA VAL A 302 20.91 10.28 16.34
C VAL A 302 22.28 9.92 16.94
N VAL A 303 22.74 8.71 16.68
CA VAL A 303 24.08 8.26 17.09
C VAL A 303 25.17 9.11 16.43
N ASP A 304 26.08 9.62 17.24
CA ASP A 304 27.32 10.28 16.83
C ASP A 304 28.46 9.25 16.85
N LEU A 305 29.08 9.03 15.67
CA LEU A 305 30.14 8.01 15.53
C LEU A 305 31.43 8.34 16.29
N GLU A 306 31.74 9.64 16.48
CA GLU A 306 32.92 10.07 17.19
C GLU A 306 32.72 9.97 18.72
N LYS A 307 31.54 10.39 19.20
CA LYS A 307 31.21 10.40 20.62
C LYS A 307 30.69 9.06 21.14
N GLN A 308 30.30 8.16 20.26
CA GLN A 308 29.64 6.88 20.57
C GLN A 308 28.39 7.01 21.46
N ASP A 309 27.73 8.17 21.41
CA ASP A 309 26.53 8.53 22.14
C ASP A 309 25.55 9.28 21.21
N TYR A 310 24.36 9.60 21.71
CA TYR A 310 23.35 10.32 20.94
C TYR A 310 23.56 11.84 20.99
N ARG A 311 23.37 12.49 19.84
CA ARG A 311 23.29 13.96 19.69
C ARG A 311 21.95 14.36 19.06
N PRO A 312 21.54 15.65 19.11
CA PRO A 312 20.41 16.13 18.31
C PRO A 312 20.56 15.79 16.83
N ALA A 313 19.46 15.39 16.17
CA ALA A 313 19.43 15.14 14.73
C ALA A 313 19.13 16.45 14.00
N ASP A 314 20.14 17.30 13.84
CA ASP A 314 20.06 18.67 13.33
C ASP A 314 20.85 18.91 12.04
N ARG A 315 21.63 17.94 11.58
CA ARG A 315 22.34 18.02 10.30
C ARG A 315 21.41 17.74 9.12
N SER A 316 21.61 18.44 8.02
CA SER A 316 20.76 18.40 6.83
C SER A 316 21.57 18.43 5.55
N ALA A 317 20.89 18.26 4.41
CA ALA A 317 21.50 18.45 3.10
C ALA A 317 21.88 19.93 2.88
N ALA A 318 23.07 20.17 2.33
CA ALA A 318 23.53 21.51 2.01
C ALA A 318 22.65 22.16 0.91
N PRO A 319 22.38 23.47 1.00
CA PRO A 319 21.56 24.16 0.00
C PRO A 319 22.03 23.97 -1.45
N GLU A 320 23.34 24.00 -1.66
CA GLU A 320 23.96 23.74 -2.97
C GLU A 320 23.60 22.35 -3.51
N VAL A 321 23.66 21.33 -2.68
CA VAL A 321 23.33 19.96 -3.09
C VAL A 321 21.82 19.80 -3.29
N ILE A 322 21.01 20.46 -2.48
CA ILE A 322 19.54 20.48 -2.68
C ILE A 322 19.20 21.06 -4.06
N GLU A 323 19.87 22.13 -4.50
CA GLU A 323 19.62 22.71 -5.83
C GLU A 323 20.01 21.74 -6.95
N ILE A 324 21.12 21.00 -6.83
CA ILE A 324 21.46 19.93 -7.77
C ILE A 324 20.36 18.86 -7.79
N LEU A 325 19.88 18.43 -6.62
CA LEU A 325 18.87 17.37 -6.52
C LEU A 325 17.50 17.79 -7.06
N LYS A 326 17.18 19.10 -7.12
CA LYS A 326 15.96 19.65 -7.74
C LYS A 326 16.00 19.70 -9.25
N ILE A 327 17.15 19.52 -9.90
CA ILE A 327 17.26 19.49 -11.37
C ILE A 327 16.35 18.39 -11.90
N LYS A 328 15.45 18.76 -12.82
CA LYS A 328 14.44 17.82 -13.36
C LYS A 328 15.04 16.85 -14.37
N ASN A 329 16.05 17.27 -15.14
CA ASN A 329 16.73 16.39 -16.10
C ASN A 329 17.70 15.48 -15.35
N PRO A 330 17.50 14.15 -15.36
CA PRO A 330 18.38 13.24 -14.61
C PRO A 330 19.83 13.24 -15.13
N ALA A 331 20.05 13.33 -16.42
CA ALA A 331 21.41 13.36 -16.98
C ALA A 331 22.20 14.59 -16.50
N GLU A 332 21.58 15.77 -16.52
CA GLU A 332 22.18 16.99 -15.99
C GLU A 332 22.43 16.89 -14.48
N LYS A 333 21.46 16.35 -13.74
CA LYS A 333 21.59 16.12 -12.28
C LYS A 333 22.82 15.28 -11.97
N PHE A 334 22.99 14.13 -12.61
CA PHE A 334 24.12 13.24 -12.35
C PHE A 334 25.45 13.83 -12.81
N ALA A 335 25.49 14.59 -13.90
CA ALA A 335 26.66 15.33 -14.31
C ALA A 335 27.08 16.34 -13.22
N LYS A 336 26.13 17.12 -12.69
CA LYS A 336 26.39 18.08 -11.60
C LYS A 336 26.83 17.42 -10.30
N LEU A 337 26.25 16.28 -9.93
CA LEU A 337 26.71 15.51 -8.76
C LEU A 337 28.18 15.08 -8.89
N ARG A 338 28.56 14.61 -10.08
CA ARG A 338 29.94 14.16 -10.35
C ARG A 338 30.95 15.33 -10.42
N GLU A 339 30.55 16.46 -11.00
CA GLU A 339 31.39 17.67 -11.13
C GLU A 339 31.62 18.38 -9.81
N SER A 340 30.62 18.36 -8.91
CA SER A 340 30.67 19.07 -7.62
C SER A 340 31.78 18.53 -6.72
N GLN A 341 32.52 19.45 -6.06
CA GLN A 341 33.53 19.10 -5.07
C GLN A 341 32.96 19.02 -3.65
N HIS A 342 31.67 19.26 -3.48
CA HIS A 342 31.00 19.20 -2.19
C HIS A 342 30.92 17.74 -1.68
N PRO A 343 31.35 17.44 -0.44
CA PRO A 343 31.37 16.06 0.08
C PRO A 343 30.06 15.30 -0.05
N GLN A 344 28.92 15.97 0.19
CA GLN A 344 27.58 15.36 0.06
C GLN A 344 27.22 15.00 -1.40
N ALA A 345 27.66 15.79 -2.38
CA ALA A 345 27.44 15.49 -3.79
C ALA A 345 28.34 14.32 -4.24
N GLN A 346 29.61 14.31 -3.81
CA GLN A 346 30.53 13.21 -4.07
C GLN A 346 30.05 11.90 -3.40
N PHE A 347 29.54 11.98 -2.18
CA PHE A 347 28.89 10.85 -1.50
C PHE A 347 27.75 10.28 -2.32
N LEU A 348 26.85 11.13 -2.83
CA LEU A 348 25.72 10.68 -3.65
C LEU A 348 26.19 9.99 -4.92
N TRP A 349 27.15 10.61 -5.65
CA TRP A 349 27.71 10.00 -6.86
C TRP A 349 28.34 8.63 -6.54
N ALA A 350 29.20 8.55 -5.53
CA ALA A 350 29.86 7.31 -5.13
C ALA A 350 28.86 6.20 -4.79
N SER A 351 27.82 6.52 -4.02
CA SER A 351 26.77 5.57 -3.64
C SER A 351 25.97 5.06 -4.86
N PHE A 352 25.61 5.93 -5.81
CA PHE A 352 24.92 5.52 -7.04
C PHE A 352 25.85 4.73 -7.98
N ARG A 353 27.08 5.18 -8.17
CA ARG A 353 28.10 4.49 -8.96
C ARG A 353 28.25 3.04 -8.54
N ASP A 354 28.47 2.80 -7.25
CA ASP A 354 28.73 1.45 -6.74
C ASP A 354 27.45 0.59 -6.76
N LEU A 355 26.28 1.18 -6.55
CA LEU A 355 25.02 0.47 -6.74
C LEU A 355 24.80 0.03 -8.19
N PHE A 356 25.07 0.88 -9.17
CA PHE A 356 24.94 0.56 -10.59
C PHE A 356 25.94 -0.51 -10.98
N HIS A 357 27.19 -0.38 -10.53
CA HIS A 357 28.25 -1.33 -10.78
C HIS A 357 27.90 -2.73 -10.24
N TYR A 358 27.49 -2.81 -8.98
CA TYR A 358 27.08 -4.07 -8.35
C TYR A 358 25.89 -4.71 -9.06
N SER A 359 24.87 -3.90 -9.38
CA SER A 359 23.66 -4.39 -10.06
C SER A 359 23.99 -4.94 -11.46
N ALA A 360 24.84 -4.27 -12.23
CA ALA A 360 25.24 -4.74 -13.55
C ALA A 360 26.08 -6.01 -13.50
N TYR A 361 27.03 -6.06 -12.56
CA TYR A 361 27.92 -7.22 -12.40
C TYR A 361 27.14 -8.49 -12.08
N HIS A 362 26.15 -8.40 -11.18
CA HIS A 362 25.41 -9.55 -10.70
C HIS A 362 24.09 -9.84 -11.45
N LEU A 363 23.66 -9.02 -12.41
CA LEU A 363 22.39 -9.20 -13.11
C LEU A 363 22.20 -10.62 -13.64
N ALA A 364 23.24 -11.17 -14.31
CA ALA A 364 23.18 -12.50 -14.90
C ALA A 364 23.04 -13.62 -13.87
N ASP A 365 23.53 -13.41 -12.65
CA ASP A 365 23.57 -14.43 -11.60
C ASP A 365 22.29 -14.48 -10.79
N ILE A 366 21.62 -13.31 -10.58
CA ILE A 366 20.52 -13.18 -9.63
C ILE A 366 19.14 -13.10 -10.28
N ALA A 367 19.04 -12.64 -11.54
CA ALA A 367 17.77 -12.36 -12.20
C ALA A 367 17.76 -12.81 -13.66
N GLU A 368 16.57 -12.93 -14.25
CA GLU A 368 16.43 -13.18 -15.68
C GLU A 368 16.55 -11.88 -16.47
N THR A 369 16.00 -10.79 -15.98
CA THR A 369 16.00 -9.48 -16.65
C THR A 369 16.34 -8.33 -15.70
N ALA A 370 16.78 -7.21 -16.27
CA ALA A 370 16.97 -5.96 -15.52
C ALA A 370 15.66 -5.46 -14.85
N ARG A 371 14.50 -5.78 -15.42
CA ARG A 371 13.17 -5.48 -14.82
C ARG A 371 13.01 -6.14 -13.46
N ASP A 372 13.44 -7.39 -13.32
CA ASP A 372 13.27 -8.13 -12.07
C ASP A 372 14.07 -7.46 -10.94
N VAL A 373 15.26 -6.95 -11.24
CA VAL A 373 16.05 -6.17 -10.27
C VAL A 373 15.38 -4.85 -9.91
N ASP A 374 14.96 -4.07 -10.91
CA ASP A 374 14.35 -2.77 -10.66
C ASP A 374 13.03 -2.88 -9.90
N LEU A 375 12.16 -3.81 -10.28
CA LEU A 375 10.90 -4.05 -9.59
C LEU A 375 11.11 -4.62 -8.19
N ALA A 376 12.11 -5.50 -7.97
CA ALA A 376 12.44 -5.99 -6.62
C ALA A 376 12.81 -4.83 -5.69
N ILE A 377 13.58 -3.86 -6.16
CA ILE A 377 13.97 -2.70 -5.36
C ILE A 377 12.81 -1.70 -5.19
N ARG A 378 12.03 -1.44 -6.26
CA ARG A 378 10.86 -0.56 -6.17
C ARG A 378 9.82 -1.12 -5.18
N TRP A 379 9.48 -2.38 -5.28
CA TRP A 379 8.42 -3.03 -4.49
C TRP A 379 8.88 -3.50 -3.10
N GLY A 380 10.18 -3.82 -2.95
CA GLY A 380 10.76 -4.28 -1.69
C GLY A 380 11.30 -3.16 -0.81
N TYR A 381 11.70 -2.03 -1.40
CA TYR A 381 12.29 -0.89 -0.67
C TYR A 381 11.53 0.42 -0.88
N GLY A 382 10.46 0.41 -1.66
CA GLY A 382 9.62 1.58 -1.91
C GLY A 382 10.28 2.68 -2.74
N TRP A 383 11.28 2.36 -3.58
CA TRP A 383 11.93 3.35 -4.43
C TRP A 383 11.06 3.70 -5.64
N SER A 384 11.17 4.93 -6.10
CA SER A 384 10.44 5.40 -7.29
C SER A 384 10.98 4.80 -8.59
N LEU A 385 12.31 4.61 -8.68
CA LEU A 385 13.02 3.97 -9.79
C LEU A 385 14.00 2.95 -9.22
N GLY A 386 14.19 1.85 -9.93
CA GLY A 386 15.22 0.88 -9.60
C GLY A 386 16.62 1.34 -10.06
N PRO A 387 17.67 0.52 -9.77
CA PRO A 387 19.05 0.87 -10.12
C PRO A 387 19.25 1.11 -11.62
N PHE A 388 18.74 0.22 -12.47
CA PHE A 388 18.89 0.33 -13.91
C PHE A 388 18.06 1.43 -14.54
N GLU A 389 16.83 1.65 -14.03
CA GLU A 389 15.99 2.77 -14.46
C GLU A 389 16.68 4.11 -14.13
N THR A 390 17.26 4.22 -12.93
CA THR A 390 17.99 5.42 -12.51
C THR A 390 19.21 5.68 -13.37
N TRP A 391 20.00 4.62 -13.65
CA TRP A 391 21.15 4.71 -14.53
C TRP A 391 20.77 5.11 -15.95
N GLN A 392 19.78 4.44 -16.54
CA GLN A 392 19.31 4.74 -17.90
C GLN A 392 18.78 6.16 -18.01
N ALA A 393 18.02 6.65 -17.02
CA ALA A 393 17.54 8.04 -16.99
C ALA A 393 18.69 9.05 -16.88
N ALA A 394 19.77 8.70 -16.18
CA ALA A 394 20.96 9.54 -16.03
C ALA A 394 21.85 9.58 -17.27
N GLY A 395 21.56 8.76 -18.29
CA GLY A 395 22.35 8.67 -19.52
C GLY A 395 23.29 7.47 -19.53
N TRP A 396 22.79 6.33 -20.03
CA TRP A 396 23.43 5.02 -19.96
C TRP A 396 24.92 4.99 -20.32
N LYS A 397 25.25 5.43 -21.54
CA LYS A 397 26.62 5.39 -22.07
C LYS A 397 27.59 6.27 -21.29
N GLN A 398 27.17 7.48 -20.98
CA GLN A 398 28.01 8.43 -20.26
C GLN A 398 28.28 7.98 -18.83
N VAL A 399 27.25 7.48 -18.14
CA VAL A 399 27.40 6.95 -16.77
C VAL A 399 28.26 5.69 -16.77
N ALA A 400 28.12 4.81 -17.77
CA ALA A 400 28.98 3.61 -17.92
C ALA A 400 30.46 4.01 -18.06
N GLN A 401 30.77 5.03 -18.87
CA GLN A 401 32.14 5.58 -19.01
C GLN A 401 32.66 6.11 -17.67
N TRP A 402 31.86 6.90 -16.95
CA TRP A 402 32.23 7.43 -15.64
C TRP A 402 32.52 6.35 -14.63
N ILE A 403 31.70 5.28 -14.60
CA ILE A 403 31.93 4.12 -13.72
C ILE A 403 33.26 3.45 -14.08
N ALA A 404 33.52 3.19 -15.36
CA ALA A 404 34.75 2.57 -15.84
C ALA A 404 35.98 3.42 -15.50
N GLU A 405 35.93 4.74 -15.67
CA GLU A 405 36.99 5.67 -15.26
C GLU A 405 37.23 5.61 -13.75
N ASP A 406 36.19 5.60 -12.93
CA ASP A 406 36.31 5.54 -11.47
C ASP A 406 36.85 4.19 -10.99
N ILE A 407 36.49 3.08 -11.65
CA ILE A 407 37.10 1.75 -11.44
C ILE A 407 38.62 1.81 -11.72
N SER A 408 38.99 2.34 -12.88
CA SER A 408 40.41 2.43 -13.28
C SER A 408 41.26 3.31 -12.37
N ASN A 409 40.64 4.33 -11.78
CA ASN A 409 41.24 5.28 -10.85
C ASN A 409 41.18 4.79 -9.39
N GLY A 410 40.70 3.59 -9.10
CA GLY A 410 40.58 3.03 -7.76
C GLY A 410 39.59 3.77 -6.83
N LYS A 411 38.63 4.50 -7.38
CA LYS A 411 37.61 5.22 -6.62
C LYS A 411 36.39 4.40 -6.28
N SER A 412 36.13 3.30 -7.00
CA SER A 412 35.01 2.38 -6.75
C SER A 412 35.29 1.39 -5.62
N MET A 413 34.25 0.85 -5.01
CA MET A 413 34.37 -0.16 -3.96
C MET A 413 34.98 -1.48 -4.47
N SER A 414 34.97 -1.75 -5.77
CA SER A 414 35.54 -2.94 -6.38
C SER A 414 36.28 -2.57 -7.66
N SER A 415 37.36 -3.31 -7.93
CA SER A 415 38.12 -3.22 -9.19
C SER A 415 37.56 -4.15 -10.30
N ALA A 416 36.50 -4.91 -10.03
CA ALA A 416 35.85 -5.76 -11.03
C ALA A 416 35.37 -4.93 -12.23
N PRO A 417 35.62 -5.32 -13.49
CA PRO A 417 35.16 -4.55 -14.63
C PRO A 417 33.64 -4.64 -14.79
N LEU A 418 33.04 -3.61 -15.38
CA LEU A 418 31.66 -3.69 -15.85
C LEU A 418 31.53 -4.80 -16.91
N PRO A 419 30.41 -5.55 -16.93
CA PRO A 419 30.16 -6.57 -17.96
C PRO A 419 30.18 -5.99 -19.38
N ASN A 420 30.67 -6.78 -20.35
CA ASN A 420 30.81 -6.34 -21.74
C ASN A 420 29.49 -5.84 -22.37
N TRP A 421 28.35 -6.44 -21.99
CA TRP A 421 27.05 -6.05 -22.51
C TRP A 421 26.65 -4.60 -22.16
N VAL A 422 27.30 -3.96 -21.17
CA VAL A 422 27.09 -2.55 -20.83
C VAL A 422 27.57 -1.64 -21.95
N PHE A 423 28.58 -2.06 -22.73
CA PHE A 423 29.28 -1.27 -23.77
C PHE A 423 28.95 -1.70 -25.20
N ASP A 424 27.93 -2.52 -25.43
CA ASP A 424 27.58 -3.07 -26.77
C ASP A 424 26.84 -2.05 -27.69
N GLY A 425 26.81 -0.79 -27.30
CA GLY A 425 26.18 0.29 -28.08
C GLY A 425 24.76 0.64 -27.66
N ARG A 426 24.16 -0.11 -26.72
CA ARG A 426 22.79 0.15 -26.20
C ARG A 426 22.69 1.50 -25.50
N ASP A 427 21.47 2.08 -25.48
CA ASP A 427 21.15 3.31 -24.75
C ASP A 427 20.46 3.03 -23.41
N GLY A 428 20.36 1.77 -23.00
CA GLY A 428 19.75 1.31 -21.76
C GLY A 428 19.23 -0.10 -21.84
N VAL A 429 18.71 -0.59 -20.73
CA VAL A 429 18.23 -1.97 -20.57
C VAL A 429 16.72 -2.11 -20.72
N HIS A 430 15.96 -1.01 -20.64
CA HIS A 430 14.50 -0.98 -20.79
C HIS A 430 14.10 -0.28 -22.09
N GLY A 431 12.96 -0.68 -22.64
CA GLY A 431 12.34 -0.08 -23.81
C GLY A 431 10.91 -0.58 -24.01
N ALA A 432 10.27 -0.12 -25.06
CA ALA A 432 8.89 -0.51 -25.38
C ALA A 432 8.75 -2.02 -25.62
N GLU A 433 9.79 -2.67 -26.10
CA GLU A 433 9.87 -4.13 -26.38
C GLU A 433 10.11 -4.97 -25.12
N GLY A 434 10.48 -4.35 -24.00
CA GLY A 434 10.74 -5.05 -22.75
C GLY A 434 12.08 -4.67 -22.09
N SER A 435 12.63 -5.60 -21.30
CA SER A 435 13.84 -5.41 -20.50
C SER A 435 14.91 -6.43 -20.82
N TYR A 436 16.16 -5.99 -20.81
CA TYR A 436 17.32 -6.81 -21.18
C TYR A 436 17.50 -8.02 -20.27
N SER A 437 17.78 -9.14 -20.91
CA SER A 437 18.18 -10.41 -20.29
C SER A 437 19.61 -10.76 -20.75
N PRO A 438 20.58 -10.85 -19.83
CA PRO A 438 21.94 -11.27 -20.19
C PRO A 438 22.00 -12.70 -20.74
N ALA A 439 21.14 -13.60 -20.23
CA ALA A 439 21.11 -15.01 -20.68
C ALA A 439 20.60 -15.18 -22.11
N ARG A 440 19.78 -14.23 -22.60
CA ARG A 440 19.20 -14.25 -23.96
C ARG A 440 19.86 -13.27 -24.90
N ASP A 441 20.69 -12.39 -24.39
CA ASP A 441 21.21 -11.21 -25.10
C ASP A 441 20.14 -10.44 -25.89
N ALA A 442 18.98 -10.27 -25.27
CA ALA A 442 17.80 -9.64 -25.87
C ALA A 442 16.91 -9.01 -24.81
N LYS A 443 16.03 -8.08 -25.24
CA LYS A 443 14.99 -7.57 -24.38
C LYS A 443 13.80 -8.53 -24.37
N LEU A 444 13.33 -8.85 -23.18
CA LEU A 444 12.18 -9.73 -22.97
C LEU A 444 10.96 -8.93 -22.55
N PRO A 445 9.79 -9.20 -23.17
CA PRO A 445 8.54 -8.53 -22.81
C PRO A 445 8.11 -8.92 -21.38
N ARG A 446 7.10 -8.23 -20.84
CA ARG A 446 6.42 -8.65 -19.62
C ARG A 446 5.74 -10.01 -19.81
N SER A 447 5.50 -10.69 -18.69
CA SER A 447 4.78 -11.98 -18.68
C SER A 447 3.44 -11.88 -19.42
N SER A 448 3.14 -12.89 -20.24
CA SER A 448 1.88 -13.00 -20.99
C SER A 448 0.76 -13.70 -20.22
N LEU A 449 0.98 -14.05 -18.93
CA LEU A 449 -0.06 -14.67 -18.09
C LEU A 449 -1.30 -13.78 -18.02
N THR A 450 -2.47 -14.42 -18.00
CA THR A 450 -3.77 -13.73 -18.03
C THR A 450 -3.95 -12.71 -16.91
N VAL A 451 -3.35 -12.96 -15.74
CA VAL A 451 -3.42 -12.04 -14.60
C VAL A 451 -2.81 -10.67 -14.92
N TYR A 452 -1.74 -10.61 -15.71
CA TYR A 452 -1.13 -9.34 -16.12
C TYR A 452 -1.93 -8.60 -17.20
N LYS A 453 -2.71 -9.30 -18.01
CA LYS A 453 -3.62 -8.68 -18.98
C LYS A 453 -4.78 -7.92 -18.31
N ARG A 454 -5.08 -8.24 -17.04
CA ARG A 454 -6.08 -7.53 -16.22
C ARG A 454 -5.55 -6.22 -15.63
N GLN A 455 -4.23 -6.06 -15.57
CA GLN A 455 -3.57 -4.86 -15.04
C GLN A 455 -3.51 -3.79 -16.13
N ARG A 456 -4.40 -2.80 -16.06
CA ARG A 456 -4.51 -1.79 -17.12
C ARG A 456 -3.34 -0.79 -17.13
N PHE A 457 -2.93 -0.33 -15.97
CA PHE A 457 -1.82 0.61 -15.80
C PHE A 457 -0.93 0.11 -14.65
N PRO A 458 -0.19 -1.00 -14.85
CA PRO A 458 0.77 -1.46 -13.86
C PRO A 458 1.91 -0.43 -13.72
N ASP A 459 2.76 -0.59 -12.69
CA ASP A 459 3.94 0.26 -12.55
C ASP A 459 4.76 0.26 -13.84
N PRO A 460 4.86 1.38 -14.55
CA PRO A 460 5.64 1.44 -15.79
C PRO A 460 7.14 1.40 -15.47
N LEU A 461 7.89 0.71 -16.30
CA LEU A 461 9.33 0.86 -16.39
C LEU A 461 9.70 1.93 -17.40
N LEU A 462 10.92 2.41 -17.31
CA LEU A 462 11.40 3.43 -18.22
C LEU A 462 11.30 2.93 -19.70
N GLY A 463 10.69 3.75 -20.56
CA GLY A 463 10.45 3.40 -21.97
C GLY A 463 9.17 2.62 -22.26
N GLU A 464 8.49 2.08 -21.25
CA GLU A 464 7.16 1.49 -21.44
C GLU A 464 6.09 2.57 -21.63
N GLN A 465 5.17 2.31 -22.55
CA GLN A 465 4.03 3.20 -22.81
C GLN A 465 2.74 2.38 -22.73
N PHE A 466 1.75 2.93 -22.05
CA PHE A 466 0.40 2.37 -22.02
C PHE A 466 -0.53 3.29 -22.81
N SER A 467 -1.45 2.66 -23.57
CA SER A 467 -2.48 3.44 -24.26
C SER A 467 -3.31 4.23 -23.26
N PRO A 468 -3.46 5.55 -23.44
CA PRO A 468 -4.27 6.37 -22.53
C PRO A 468 -5.78 6.16 -22.70
N GLY A 469 -6.21 5.29 -23.65
CA GLY A 469 -7.59 5.17 -24.07
C GLY A 469 -8.06 6.36 -24.94
N GLU A 470 -9.23 6.23 -25.53
CA GLU A 470 -9.87 7.27 -26.34
C GLU A 470 -10.68 8.22 -25.46
N THR A 471 -10.44 9.52 -25.61
CA THR A 471 -11.15 10.56 -24.85
C THR A 471 -12.51 10.85 -25.49
N VAL A 472 -13.58 10.74 -24.72
CA VAL A 472 -14.97 11.04 -25.12
C VAL A 472 -15.35 12.47 -24.75
N PHE A 473 -14.92 12.91 -23.56
CA PHE A 473 -15.18 14.24 -23.03
C PHE A 473 -14.09 14.65 -22.04
N GLU A 474 -13.79 15.92 -22.01
CA GLU A 474 -12.82 16.47 -21.09
C GLU A 474 -13.16 17.93 -20.73
N ASN A 475 -12.97 18.28 -19.45
CA ASN A 475 -12.94 19.66 -18.96
C ASN A 475 -11.75 19.85 -18.01
N ASP A 476 -11.70 20.97 -17.27
CA ASP A 476 -10.62 21.21 -16.31
C ASP A 476 -10.64 20.28 -15.09
N GLY A 477 -11.79 19.67 -14.77
CA GLY A 477 -11.98 18.79 -13.61
C GLY A 477 -11.89 17.31 -13.91
N VAL A 478 -12.36 16.85 -15.07
CA VAL A 478 -12.50 15.43 -15.40
C VAL A 478 -12.10 15.12 -16.83
N ARG A 479 -11.71 13.87 -17.07
CA ARG A 479 -11.58 13.24 -18.37
C ARG A 479 -12.42 11.98 -18.41
N MET A 480 -13.36 11.87 -19.36
CA MET A 480 -14.08 10.65 -19.71
C MET A 480 -13.39 9.96 -20.89
N TRP A 481 -13.15 8.67 -20.77
CA TRP A 481 -12.45 7.88 -21.80
C TRP A 481 -12.90 6.42 -21.80
N HIS A 482 -12.53 5.65 -22.83
CA HIS A 482 -12.75 4.20 -22.90
C HIS A 482 -11.59 3.49 -23.62
N ASP A 483 -11.56 2.17 -23.52
CA ASP A 483 -10.53 1.30 -24.12
C ASP A 483 -10.98 0.61 -25.40
N GLY A 484 -12.02 1.13 -26.06
CA GLY A 484 -12.65 0.49 -27.19
C GLY A 484 -13.76 -0.50 -26.79
N ASP A 485 -14.13 -0.54 -25.52
CA ASP A 485 -15.25 -1.34 -25.01
C ASP A 485 -16.46 -0.46 -24.60
N ASP A 486 -17.52 -1.11 -24.18
CA ASP A 486 -18.81 -0.50 -23.84
C ASP A 486 -18.90 0.11 -22.43
N ILE A 487 -17.82 0.13 -21.66
CA ILE A 487 -17.75 0.73 -20.31
C ILE A 487 -16.85 1.94 -20.30
N ALA A 488 -17.44 3.11 -20.08
CA ALA A 488 -16.69 4.34 -19.94
C ALA A 488 -15.99 4.45 -18.59
N VAL A 489 -14.92 5.23 -18.55
CA VAL A 489 -14.16 5.55 -17.35
C VAL A 489 -14.10 7.05 -17.20
N VAL A 490 -14.29 7.56 -15.98
CA VAL A 490 -14.04 8.96 -15.65
C VAL A 490 -12.91 9.07 -14.62
N SER A 491 -11.95 9.94 -14.90
CA SER A 491 -10.80 10.25 -14.04
C SER A 491 -10.75 11.74 -13.74
N PHE A 492 -10.37 12.11 -12.49
CA PHE A 492 -10.23 13.50 -12.09
C PHE A 492 -8.86 14.04 -12.51
N LYS A 493 -8.80 15.35 -12.81
CA LYS A 493 -7.59 16.05 -13.23
C LYS A 493 -7.03 16.97 -12.16
N THR A 494 -7.73 17.14 -11.06
CA THR A 494 -7.36 18.01 -9.95
C THR A 494 -6.25 17.40 -9.09
N LYS A 495 -5.50 18.23 -8.39
CA LYS A 495 -4.46 17.78 -7.45
C LYS A 495 -5.10 16.95 -6.34
N MET A 496 -4.52 15.80 -6.00
CA MET A 496 -5.07 14.84 -5.03
C MET A 496 -6.50 14.40 -5.35
N ASN A 497 -6.93 14.55 -6.60
CA ASN A 497 -8.27 14.24 -7.07
C ASN A 497 -9.37 14.89 -6.20
N THR A 498 -9.13 16.15 -5.78
CA THR A 498 -10.10 16.93 -5.02
C THR A 498 -11.31 17.31 -5.87
N VAL A 499 -12.46 17.43 -5.24
CA VAL A 499 -13.73 17.74 -5.89
C VAL A 499 -13.92 19.25 -5.94
N SER A 500 -13.77 19.81 -7.13
CA SER A 500 -14.04 21.23 -7.47
C SER A 500 -15.36 21.35 -8.26
N ASP A 501 -15.84 22.57 -8.50
CA ASP A 501 -16.99 22.82 -9.39
C ASP A 501 -16.82 22.19 -10.78
N HIS A 502 -15.61 22.23 -11.35
CA HIS A 502 -15.35 21.59 -12.65
C HIS A 502 -15.49 20.07 -12.59
N VAL A 503 -15.14 19.45 -11.46
CA VAL A 503 -15.37 18.03 -11.23
C VAL A 503 -16.87 17.71 -11.09
N LEU A 504 -17.61 18.51 -10.31
CA LEU A 504 -19.05 18.32 -10.12
C LEU A 504 -19.81 18.43 -11.46
N ASN A 505 -19.61 19.51 -12.18
CA ASN A 505 -20.25 19.75 -13.47
C ASN A 505 -19.82 18.69 -14.52
N GLY A 506 -18.53 18.31 -14.48
CA GLY A 506 -18.00 17.27 -15.36
C GLY A 506 -18.62 15.89 -15.10
N LEU A 507 -18.79 15.50 -13.84
CA LEU A 507 -19.44 14.23 -13.49
C LEU A 507 -20.90 14.17 -13.95
N GLN A 508 -21.66 15.25 -13.80
CA GLN A 508 -23.05 15.29 -14.28
C GLN A 508 -23.13 15.11 -15.80
N GLU A 509 -22.26 15.79 -16.55
CA GLU A 509 -22.16 15.66 -17.99
C GLU A 509 -21.73 14.23 -18.40
N VAL A 510 -20.72 13.67 -17.73
CA VAL A 510 -20.21 12.31 -18.01
C VAL A 510 -21.26 11.24 -17.76
N VAL A 511 -22.07 11.36 -16.69
CA VAL A 511 -23.18 10.42 -16.45
C VAL A 511 -24.21 10.53 -17.57
N GLY A 512 -24.54 11.75 -18.03
CA GLY A 512 -25.47 11.94 -19.15
C GLY A 512 -24.98 11.34 -20.46
N ARG A 513 -23.68 11.40 -20.75
CA ARG A 513 -23.05 10.76 -21.92
C ARG A 513 -23.02 9.24 -21.77
N ALA A 514 -22.68 8.75 -20.58
CA ALA A 514 -22.65 7.31 -20.32
C ALA A 514 -24.03 6.66 -20.56
N GLU A 515 -25.11 7.32 -20.15
CA GLU A 515 -26.48 6.84 -20.38
C GLU A 515 -26.89 6.76 -21.85
N LYS A 516 -26.25 7.54 -22.73
CA LYS A 516 -26.53 7.54 -24.18
C LYS A 516 -25.71 6.53 -24.95
N ASP A 517 -24.41 6.43 -24.60
CA ASP A 517 -23.42 5.84 -25.49
C ASP A 517 -22.73 4.61 -24.91
N PHE A 518 -22.92 4.30 -23.60
CA PHE A 518 -22.22 3.23 -22.90
C PHE A 518 -23.16 2.38 -22.07
N ALA A 519 -22.74 1.15 -21.79
CA ALA A 519 -23.47 0.22 -20.91
C ALA A 519 -23.22 0.50 -19.41
N GLY A 520 -22.18 1.24 -19.06
CA GLY A 520 -21.83 1.57 -17.69
C GLY A 520 -20.70 2.59 -17.59
N LEU A 521 -20.49 3.09 -16.37
CA LEU A 521 -19.48 4.08 -16.05
C LEU A 521 -18.65 3.64 -14.83
N VAL A 522 -17.33 3.82 -14.89
CA VAL A 522 -16.42 3.59 -13.75
C VAL A 522 -15.76 4.91 -13.36
N ILE A 523 -15.88 5.31 -12.09
CA ILE A 523 -15.07 6.39 -11.49
C ILE A 523 -13.76 5.76 -11.02
N TRP A 524 -12.65 6.13 -11.64
CA TRP A 524 -11.32 5.55 -11.36
C TRP A 524 -10.20 6.57 -11.55
N GLN A 525 -9.20 6.47 -10.72
CA GLN A 525 -8.03 7.37 -10.78
C GLN A 525 -6.77 6.58 -11.13
N GLN A 526 -5.99 7.09 -12.09
CA GLN A 526 -4.73 6.43 -12.48
C GLN A 526 -3.70 6.43 -11.35
N LYS A 527 -3.70 7.47 -10.51
CA LYS A 527 -2.81 7.61 -9.35
C LYS A 527 -3.64 7.83 -8.09
N GLU A 528 -3.18 7.29 -6.98
CA GLU A 528 -3.74 7.59 -5.66
C GLU A 528 -3.62 9.07 -5.29
N PRO A 529 -4.56 9.54 -4.47
CA PRO A 529 -5.71 8.86 -3.85
C PRO A 529 -6.90 8.71 -4.82
N PHE A 530 -7.95 7.95 -4.42
CA PHE A 530 -9.24 7.99 -5.12
C PHE A 530 -9.81 9.42 -5.10
N SER A 531 -9.91 10.02 -3.92
CA SER A 531 -10.15 11.46 -3.76
C SER A 531 -9.84 11.90 -2.31
N ALA A 532 -9.20 13.05 -2.16
CA ALA A 532 -8.97 13.68 -0.86
C ALA A 532 -10.19 14.48 -0.35
N GLY A 533 -11.32 14.47 -1.06
CA GLY A 533 -12.55 15.19 -0.72
C GLY A 533 -12.69 16.52 -1.43
N ALA A 534 -13.52 17.40 -0.86
CA ALA A 534 -13.82 18.71 -1.45
C ALA A 534 -12.62 19.66 -1.51
N ASP A 535 -12.64 20.60 -2.45
CA ASP A 535 -11.68 21.71 -2.52
C ASP A 535 -11.91 22.70 -1.37
N LEU A 536 -11.26 22.44 -0.23
CA LEU A 536 -11.37 23.28 0.97
C LEU A 536 -10.81 24.70 0.76
N ALA A 537 -9.84 24.88 -0.14
CA ALA A 537 -9.26 26.20 -0.38
C ALA A 537 -10.26 27.12 -1.12
N GLY A 538 -10.89 26.59 -2.16
CA GLY A 538 -11.97 27.30 -2.88
C GLY A 538 -13.15 27.61 -1.97
N ALA A 539 -13.59 26.64 -1.16
CA ALA A 539 -14.66 26.80 -0.19
C ALA A 539 -14.37 27.90 0.86
N LEU A 540 -13.17 27.88 1.46
CA LEU A 540 -12.76 28.90 2.45
C LEU A 540 -12.69 30.30 1.80
N GLY A 541 -12.24 30.40 0.55
CA GLY A 541 -12.21 31.65 -0.20
C GLY A 541 -13.59 32.28 -0.38
N LEU A 542 -14.62 31.48 -0.67
CA LEU A 542 -16.01 31.97 -0.76
C LEU A 542 -16.52 32.51 0.58
N LEU A 543 -16.25 31.79 1.68
CA LEU A 543 -16.67 32.17 3.03
C LEU A 543 -15.98 33.47 3.48
N GLN A 544 -14.66 33.59 3.26
CA GLN A 544 -13.89 34.79 3.59
C GLN A 544 -14.31 36.02 2.76
N ALA A 545 -14.80 35.80 1.54
CA ALA A 545 -15.36 36.84 0.69
C ALA A 545 -16.83 37.19 1.06
N GLY A 546 -17.44 36.59 2.08
CA GLY A 546 -18.81 36.79 2.47
C GLY A 546 -19.87 36.25 1.47
N LYS A 547 -19.45 35.40 0.53
CA LYS A 547 -20.32 34.85 -0.54
C LYS A 547 -21.03 33.57 -0.07
N VAL A 548 -21.84 33.69 0.98
CA VAL A 548 -22.53 32.53 1.59
C VAL A 548 -23.51 31.86 0.63
N ASP A 549 -24.26 32.63 -0.17
CA ASP A 549 -25.19 32.03 -1.17
C ASP A 549 -24.45 31.22 -2.23
N ALA A 550 -23.28 31.69 -2.70
CA ALA A 550 -22.46 30.96 -3.65
C ALA A 550 -21.89 29.69 -3.02
N PHE A 551 -21.53 29.73 -1.74
CA PHE A 551 -21.08 28.57 -0.99
C PHE A 551 -22.22 27.54 -0.80
N GLU A 552 -23.44 27.99 -0.47
CA GLU A 552 -24.61 27.09 -0.38
C GLU A 552 -24.94 26.49 -1.73
N ALA A 553 -24.84 27.24 -2.83
CA ALA A 553 -25.06 26.74 -4.19
C ALA A 553 -24.03 25.65 -4.56
N LEU A 554 -22.76 25.80 -4.13
CA LEU A 554 -21.74 24.77 -4.30
C LEU A 554 -22.11 23.48 -3.57
N VAL A 555 -22.60 23.55 -2.33
CA VAL A 555 -23.06 22.38 -1.57
C VAL A 555 -24.25 21.72 -2.24
N ALA A 556 -25.22 22.52 -2.71
CA ALA A 556 -26.39 22.02 -3.45
C ALA A 556 -25.98 21.29 -4.75
N ASN A 557 -24.99 21.84 -5.50
CA ASN A 557 -24.44 21.20 -6.70
C ASN A 557 -23.73 19.88 -6.37
N PHE A 558 -23.04 19.81 -5.23
CA PHE A 558 -22.42 18.57 -4.75
C PHE A 558 -23.48 17.49 -4.49
N GLN A 559 -24.56 17.84 -3.76
CA GLN A 559 -25.68 16.96 -3.48
C GLN A 559 -26.36 16.48 -4.77
N ALA A 560 -26.59 17.39 -5.73
CA ALA A 560 -27.16 17.07 -7.03
C ALA A 560 -26.28 16.08 -7.81
N THR A 561 -24.95 16.24 -7.77
CA THR A 561 -24.00 15.34 -8.39
C THR A 561 -24.03 13.94 -7.75
N SER A 562 -24.06 13.84 -6.42
CA SER A 562 -24.19 12.57 -5.71
C SER A 562 -25.50 11.86 -6.07
N GLN A 563 -26.61 12.59 -6.10
CA GLN A 563 -27.91 12.06 -6.54
C GLN A 563 -27.88 11.64 -8.02
N ARG A 564 -27.19 12.39 -8.89
CA ARG A 564 -27.04 12.04 -10.32
C ARG A 564 -26.30 10.72 -10.50
N ILE A 565 -25.27 10.46 -9.69
CA ILE A 565 -24.54 9.17 -9.66
C ILE A 565 -25.49 8.05 -9.20
N LYS A 566 -26.24 8.26 -8.10
CA LYS A 566 -27.12 7.24 -7.52
C LYS A 566 -28.25 6.82 -8.45
N TYR A 567 -28.81 7.77 -9.17
CA TYR A 567 -29.99 7.57 -10.03
C TYR A 567 -29.64 7.49 -11.52
N ALA A 568 -28.37 7.27 -11.85
CA ALA A 568 -27.95 7.04 -13.23
C ALA A 568 -28.65 5.80 -13.82
N GLN A 569 -29.08 5.89 -15.09
CA GLN A 569 -29.78 4.80 -15.79
C GLN A 569 -28.84 3.69 -16.26
N VAL A 570 -27.52 3.92 -16.14
CA VAL A 570 -26.46 2.91 -16.30
C VAL A 570 -25.76 2.71 -14.96
N PRO A 571 -25.19 1.52 -14.69
CA PRO A 571 -24.45 1.28 -13.46
C PRO A 571 -23.20 2.17 -13.38
N VAL A 572 -23.10 2.96 -12.33
CA VAL A 572 -21.89 3.72 -11.98
C VAL A 572 -21.15 2.97 -10.88
N ILE A 573 -19.91 2.59 -11.15
CA ILE A 573 -19.04 1.84 -10.22
C ILE A 573 -17.90 2.74 -9.75
N SER A 574 -17.66 2.82 -8.45
CA SER A 574 -16.44 3.45 -7.91
C SER A 574 -15.34 2.41 -7.74
N ALA A 575 -14.20 2.61 -8.42
CA ALA A 575 -12.99 1.80 -8.23
C ALA A 575 -12.03 2.52 -7.30
N VAL A 576 -12.10 2.20 -6.01
CA VAL A 576 -11.42 2.92 -4.93
C VAL A 576 -10.06 2.30 -4.61
N ARG A 577 -9.03 3.15 -4.46
CA ARG A 577 -7.73 2.78 -3.89
C ARG A 577 -7.11 3.97 -3.15
N GLY A 578 -6.34 3.69 -2.09
CA GLY A 578 -5.80 4.72 -1.21
C GLY A 578 -6.91 5.48 -0.49
N LEU A 579 -6.76 6.79 -0.34
CA LEU A 579 -7.72 7.63 0.38
C LEU A 579 -9.00 7.87 -0.44
N ALA A 580 -10.16 7.68 0.19
CA ALA A 580 -11.48 8.13 -0.29
C ALA A 580 -12.16 8.88 0.86
N LEU A 581 -11.87 10.18 0.98
CA LEU A 581 -12.24 10.99 2.12
C LEU A 581 -13.32 12.00 1.77
N GLY A 582 -14.19 12.29 2.75
CA GLY A 582 -15.23 13.30 2.59
C GLY A 582 -16.06 13.08 1.32
N GLY A 583 -16.11 14.06 0.44
CA GLY A 583 -16.82 13.97 -0.85
C GLY A 583 -16.42 12.77 -1.71
N GLY A 584 -15.17 12.29 -1.64
CA GLY A 584 -14.76 11.04 -2.30
C GLY A 584 -15.43 9.82 -1.68
N CYS A 585 -15.62 9.80 -0.36
CA CYS A 585 -16.41 8.79 0.33
C CYS A 585 -17.89 8.89 -0.08
N GLU A 586 -18.43 10.09 -0.20
CA GLU A 586 -19.82 10.31 -0.59
C GLU A 586 -20.11 9.80 -2.01
N PHE A 587 -19.23 10.02 -2.98
CA PHE A 587 -19.41 9.50 -4.34
C PHE A 587 -19.44 7.96 -4.37
N GLN A 588 -18.53 7.29 -3.64
CA GLN A 588 -18.56 5.83 -3.58
C GLN A 588 -19.81 5.30 -2.86
N MET A 589 -20.34 6.02 -1.85
CA MET A 589 -21.57 5.64 -1.16
C MET A 589 -22.80 5.70 -2.07
N HIS A 590 -22.79 6.60 -3.08
CA HIS A 590 -23.87 6.79 -4.05
C HIS A 590 -23.72 5.93 -5.32
N SER A 591 -22.56 5.30 -5.53
CA SER A 591 -22.34 4.40 -6.67
C SER A 591 -23.20 3.14 -6.55
N ALA A 592 -23.57 2.56 -7.71
CA ALA A 592 -24.32 1.30 -7.77
C ALA A 592 -23.57 0.17 -7.05
N LYS A 593 -22.24 0.15 -7.17
CA LYS A 593 -21.32 -0.76 -6.45
C LYS A 593 -19.96 -0.11 -6.29
N THR A 594 -19.23 -0.54 -5.25
CA THR A 594 -17.83 -0.16 -5.05
C THR A 594 -16.93 -1.37 -5.20
N VAL A 595 -15.82 -1.19 -5.94
CA VAL A 595 -14.69 -2.11 -5.99
C VAL A 595 -13.53 -1.42 -5.29
N ALA A 596 -13.21 -1.83 -4.07
CA ALA A 596 -12.20 -1.21 -3.25
C ALA A 596 -10.95 -2.10 -3.16
N SER A 597 -9.77 -1.54 -3.38
CA SER A 597 -8.52 -2.22 -3.06
C SER A 597 -8.44 -2.46 -1.55
N LEU A 598 -7.76 -3.54 -1.11
CA LEU A 598 -7.60 -3.84 0.31
C LEU A 598 -7.08 -2.62 1.09
N GLU A 599 -6.07 -1.95 0.53
CA GLU A 599 -5.50 -0.71 1.09
C GLU A 599 -6.31 0.50 0.61
N SER A 600 -7.58 0.55 1.00
CA SER A 600 -8.46 1.70 0.85
C SER A 600 -8.83 2.25 2.21
N TYR A 601 -8.57 3.54 2.40
CA TYR A 601 -8.77 4.28 3.64
C TYR A 601 -9.94 5.24 3.44
N ILE A 602 -11.13 4.80 3.84
CA ILE A 602 -12.40 5.42 3.52
C ILE A 602 -12.96 6.10 4.77
N GLY A 603 -13.45 7.33 4.65
CA GLY A 603 -14.02 8.06 5.79
C GLY A 603 -14.78 9.33 5.42
N LEU A 604 -15.85 9.60 6.17
CA LEU A 604 -16.49 10.89 6.23
C LEU A 604 -15.75 11.72 7.30
N VAL A 605 -14.86 12.61 6.87
CA VAL A 605 -13.86 13.24 7.75
C VAL A 605 -14.14 14.71 8.05
N GLU A 606 -15.29 15.22 7.65
CA GLU A 606 -15.68 16.62 7.71
C GLU A 606 -15.65 17.18 9.15
N ALA A 607 -15.99 16.37 10.15
CA ALA A 607 -15.92 16.77 11.56
C ALA A 607 -14.50 17.16 11.99
N GLY A 608 -13.48 16.58 11.37
CA GLY A 608 -12.08 16.94 11.59
C GLY A 608 -11.72 18.37 11.18
N VAL A 609 -12.49 18.99 10.28
CA VAL A 609 -12.31 20.36 9.81
C VAL A 609 -13.45 21.29 10.28
N GLY A 610 -14.28 20.84 11.23
CA GLY A 610 -15.34 21.65 11.82
C GLY A 610 -16.66 21.66 11.05
N LEU A 611 -16.84 20.74 10.12
CA LEU A 611 -18.02 20.59 9.27
C LEU A 611 -18.71 19.24 9.53
N LEU A 612 -19.82 18.99 8.84
CA LEU A 612 -20.47 17.69 8.77
C LEU A 612 -20.52 17.20 7.32
N PRO A 613 -20.66 15.91 7.03
CA PRO A 613 -20.86 15.42 5.66
C PRO A 613 -22.13 16.00 5.05
N ALA A 614 -22.02 16.67 3.91
CA ALA A 614 -23.17 17.36 3.29
C ALA A 614 -23.29 17.17 1.76
N GLY A 615 -22.50 16.27 1.17
CA GLY A 615 -22.66 15.82 -0.21
C GLY A 615 -23.64 14.64 -0.33
N GLY A 616 -24.46 14.40 0.69
CA GLY A 616 -25.43 13.30 0.78
C GLY A 616 -24.98 12.15 1.67
N GLY A 617 -23.82 12.27 2.35
CA GLY A 617 -23.28 11.20 3.19
C GLY A 617 -24.15 10.86 4.40
N LEU A 618 -24.61 11.84 5.14
CA LEU A 618 -25.51 11.61 6.29
C LEU A 618 -26.90 11.12 5.84
N LYS A 619 -27.40 11.65 4.73
CA LYS A 619 -28.64 11.18 4.10
C LYS A 619 -28.51 9.68 3.76
N GLU A 620 -27.38 9.23 3.14
CA GLU A 620 -27.19 7.82 2.84
C GLU A 620 -27.11 6.96 4.10
N ILE A 621 -26.50 7.44 5.19
CA ILE A 621 -26.51 6.73 6.48
C ILE A 621 -27.93 6.54 6.99
N ALA A 622 -28.75 7.61 6.97
CA ALA A 622 -30.16 7.54 7.41
C ALA A 622 -30.97 6.57 6.53
N VAL A 623 -30.81 6.62 5.20
CA VAL A 623 -31.46 5.70 4.25
C VAL A 623 -31.07 4.25 4.53
N ARG A 624 -29.77 3.99 4.67
CA ARG A 624 -29.25 2.63 4.96
C ARG A 624 -29.76 2.11 6.31
N ALA A 625 -29.79 2.97 7.34
CA ALA A 625 -30.31 2.59 8.65
C ALA A 625 -31.83 2.27 8.61
N SER A 626 -32.61 3.08 7.88
CA SER A 626 -34.04 2.82 7.68
C SER A 626 -34.28 1.49 6.95
N ILE A 627 -33.51 1.19 5.89
CA ILE A 627 -33.60 -0.07 5.15
C ILE A 627 -33.22 -1.26 6.06
N ALA A 628 -32.14 -1.16 6.81
CA ALA A 628 -31.66 -2.23 7.69
C ALA A 628 -32.62 -2.53 8.84
N ALA A 629 -33.24 -1.49 9.41
CA ALA A 629 -34.27 -1.63 10.46
C ALA A 629 -35.55 -2.30 9.93
N GLY A 630 -35.89 -2.05 8.67
CA GLY A 630 -37.16 -2.47 8.08
C GLY A 630 -38.38 -1.70 8.60
N PRO A 631 -39.59 -1.94 8.05
CA PRO A 631 -40.78 -1.23 8.46
C PRO A 631 -41.11 -1.46 9.92
N GLY A 632 -41.21 -0.34 10.70
CA GLY A 632 -41.46 -0.37 12.14
C GLY A 632 -40.34 -0.84 13.05
N GLY A 633 -39.16 -1.14 12.48
CA GLY A 633 -37.98 -1.56 13.20
C GLY A 633 -37.29 -0.40 13.92
N ASP A 634 -36.25 -0.72 14.69
CA ASP A 634 -35.49 0.27 15.48
C ASP A 634 -34.36 0.91 14.65
N VAL A 635 -34.69 2.00 13.97
CA VAL A 635 -33.71 2.80 13.18
C VAL A 635 -32.58 3.35 14.05
N PHE A 636 -32.85 3.69 15.32
CA PHE A 636 -31.81 4.20 16.22
C PHE A 636 -30.70 3.17 16.48
N ALA A 637 -31.06 1.91 16.65
CA ALA A 637 -30.07 0.83 16.83
C ALA A 637 -29.15 0.69 15.60
N GLU A 638 -29.68 0.88 14.39
CA GLU A 638 -28.87 0.85 13.15
C GLU A 638 -27.98 2.09 13.02
N LEU A 639 -28.51 3.30 13.31
CA LEU A 639 -27.74 4.54 13.30
C LEU A 639 -26.58 4.49 14.30
N LYS A 640 -26.76 3.89 15.46
CA LYS A 640 -25.72 3.78 16.49
C LYS A 640 -24.48 3.06 15.99
N LYS A 641 -24.59 2.13 15.06
CA LYS A 641 -23.44 1.37 14.48
C LYS A 641 -22.46 2.26 13.71
N THR A 642 -22.95 3.35 13.09
CA THR A 642 -22.15 4.23 12.21
C THR A 642 -21.95 5.63 12.78
N PHE A 643 -22.78 6.06 13.73
CA PHE A 643 -22.77 7.44 14.25
C PHE A 643 -21.41 7.86 14.80
N GLU A 644 -20.80 7.04 15.67
CA GLU A 644 -19.48 7.37 16.26
C GLU A 644 -18.39 7.46 15.18
N THR A 645 -18.45 6.62 14.13
CA THR A 645 -17.52 6.66 13.00
C THR A 645 -17.52 8.03 12.34
N VAL A 646 -18.69 8.59 12.10
CA VAL A 646 -18.82 9.89 11.41
C VAL A 646 -18.56 11.06 12.37
N ALA A 647 -19.13 11.02 13.56
CA ALA A 647 -18.97 12.08 14.56
C ALA A 647 -17.51 12.28 14.98
N MET A 648 -16.72 11.22 14.98
CA MET A 648 -15.28 11.24 15.31
C MET A 648 -14.38 11.32 14.08
N ALA A 649 -14.93 11.51 12.88
CA ALA A 649 -14.18 11.54 11.61
C ALA A 649 -13.24 10.34 11.44
N LYS A 650 -13.70 9.14 11.82
CA LYS A 650 -12.88 7.92 11.71
C LYS A 650 -12.66 7.53 10.25
N VAL A 651 -11.43 7.14 9.94
CA VAL A 651 -11.05 6.58 8.64
C VAL A 651 -10.78 5.09 8.82
N SER A 652 -11.26 4.28 7.89
CA SER A 652 -11.00 2.84 7.90
C SER A 652 -9.49 2.56 7.71
N ASN A 653 -9.02 1.44 8.25
CA ASN A 653 -7.63 0.98 8.07
C ASN A 653 -7.48 -0.04 6.93
N SER A 654 -8.59 -0.36 6.26
CA SER A 654 -8.68 -1.24 5.09
C SER A 654 -10.08 -1.17 4.48
N ALA A 655 -10.26 -1.73 3.27
CA ALA A 655 -11.58 -1.91 2.68
C ALA A 655 -12.47 -2.88 3.48
N VAL A 656 -11.88 -3.90 4.13
CA VAL A 656 -12.62 -4.83 5.00
C VAL A 656 -13.15 -4.10 6.23
N ASN A 657 -12.30 -3.31 6.88
CA ASN A 657 -12.71 -2.49 8.02
C ASN A 657 -13.73 -1.39 7.61
N ALA A 658 -13.66 -0.87 6.38
CA ALA A 658 -14.67 0.07 5.88
C ALA A 658 -16.08 -0.56 5.80
N LYS A 659 -16.18 -1.88 5.54
CA LYS A 659 -17.46 -2.62 5.65
C LYS A 659 -17.96 -2.69 7.08
N GLU A 660 -17.10 -2.97 8.04
CA GLU A 660 -17.45 -3.01 9.47
C GLU A 660 -17.92 -1.64 9.97
N LEU A 661 -17.29 -0.56 9.49
CA LEU A 661 -17.67 0.81 9.82
C LEU A 661 -18.94 1.30 9.09
N GLY A 662 -19.55 0.48 8.24
CA GLY A 662 -20.77 0.83 7.47
C GLY A 662 -20.54 1.81 6.31
N LEU A 663 -19.28 2.11 5.98
CA LEU A 663 -18.91 3.00 4.87
C LEU A 663 -18.99 2.28 3.52
N LEU A 664 -18.62 1.00 3.46
CA LEU A 664 -18.88 0.10 2.35
C LEU A 664 -20.06 -0.83 2.67
N ARG A 665 -20.78 -1.25 1.62
CA ARG A 665 -21.84 -2.25 1.74
C ARG A 665 -21.24 -3.66 1.78
N ALA A 666 -21.96 -4.63 2.35
CA ALA A 666 -21.56 -6.04 2.33
C ALA A 666 -21.33 -6.57 0.91
N THR A 667 -22.14 -6.09 -0.06
CA THR A 667 -22.07 -6.47 -1.48
C THR A 667 -20.95 -5.80 -2.26
N ASP A 668 -20.28 -4.77 -1.72
CA ASP A 668 -19.14 -4.12 -2.33
C ASP A 668 -17.94 -5.09 -2.36
N LYS A 669 -17.11 -4.99 -3.39
CA LYS A 669 -16.04 -5.95 -3.63
C LYS A 669 -14.71 -5.44 -3.09
N VAL A 670 -13.97 -6.31 -2.41
CA VAL A 670 -12.58 -6.04 -2.00
C VAL A 670 -11.65 -6.77 -2.96
N VAL A 671 -10.64 -6.06 -3.50
CA VAL A 671 -9.62 -6.60 -4.39
C VAL A 671 -8.24 -6.41 -3.78
N PHE A 672 -7.37 -7.40 -3.95
CA PHE A 672 -6.03 -7.38 -3.35
C PHE A 672 -5.00 -6.73 -4.28
N ASN A 673 -5.11 -6.98 -5.59
CA ASN A 673 -4.27 -6.32 -6.57
C ASN A 673 -4.90 -5.00 -7.04
N SER A 674 -4.35 -3.88 -6.61
CA SER A 674 -4.87 -2.55 -6.96
C SER A 674 -4.80 -2.25 -8.46
N TYR A 675 -3.89 -2.87 -9.21
CA TYR A 675 -3.78 -2.73 -10.66
C TYR A 675 -4.89 -3.46 -11.43
N GLU A 676 -5.54 -4.46 -10.79
CA GLU A 676 -6.71 -5.14 -11.36
C GLU A 676 -8.04 -4.42 -11.05
N SER A 677 -8.04 -3.39 -10.20
CA SER A 677 -9.27 -2.72 -9.73
C SER A 677 -10.13 -2.18 -10.87
N LEU A 678 -9.52 -1.55 -11.88
CA LEU A 678 -10.25 -1.03 -13.04
C LEU A 678 -10.88 -2.16 -13.87
N HIS A 679 -10.13 -3.24 -14.15
CA HIS A 679 -10.64 -4.40 -14.86
C HIS A 679 -11.85 -5.01 -14.16
N ILE A 680 -11.74 -5.20 -12.83
CA ILE A 680 -12.80 -5.78 -12.02
C ILE A 680 -14.01 -4.84 -11.95
N ALA A 681 -13.80 -3.53 -11.81
CA ALA A 681 -14.88 -2.54 -11.79
C ALA A 681 -15.64 -2.49 -13.14
N LYS A 682 -14.93 -2.58 -14.27
CA LYS A 682 -15.55 -2.68 -15.61
C LYS A 682 -16.34 -3.98 -15.74
N ALA A 683 -15.82 -5.11 -15.24
CA ALA A 683 -16.52 -6.39 -15.23
C ALA A 683 -17.80 -6.34 -14.38
N GLU A 684 -17.76 -5.68 -13.20
CA GLU A 684 -18.95 -5.47 -12.35
C GLU A 684 -19.99 -4.56 -13.04
N ALA A 685 -19.54 -3.48 -13.69
CA ALA A 685 -20.44 -2.60 -14.46
C ALA A 685 -21.13 -3.37 -15.59
N ARG A 686 -20.37 -4.17 -16.36
CA ARG A 686 -20.91 -4.99 -17.44
C ARG A 686 -21.88 -6.05 -16.92
N ALA A 687 -21.54 -6.76 -15.84
CA ALA A 687 -22.41 -7.77 -15.24
C ALA A 687 -23.74 -7.18 -14.76
N LEU A 688 -23.73 -5.98 -14.17
CA LEU A 688 -24.95 -5.27 -13.80
C LEU A 688 -25.77 -4.86 -15.03
N ALA A 689 -25.15 -4.32 -16.06
CA ALA A 689 -25.83 -3.90 -17.29
C ALA A 689 -26.48 -5.09 -18.01
N GLU A 690 -25.75 -6.18 -18.22
CA GLU A 690 -26.26 -7.43 -18.83
C GLU A 690 -27.34 -8.09 -17.96
N GLY A 691 -27.26 -7.94 -16.63
CA GLY A 691 -28.28 -8.39 -15.68
C GLY A 691 -29.55 -7.53 -15.66
N GLY A 692 -29.68 -6.53 -16.55
CA GLY A 692 -30.85 -5.68 -16.64
C GLY A 692 -30.91 -4.60 -15.54
N TYR A 693 -29.76 -3.95 -15.26
CA TYR A 693 -29.66 -2.87 -14.26
C TYR A 693 -30.77 -1.84 -14.41
N ARG A 694 -31.31 -1.47 -13.30
CA ARG A 694 -32.23 -0.33 -13.16
C ARG A 694 -31.79 0.52 -11.98
N ALA A 695 -31.81 1.81 -12.18
CA ALA A 695 -31.57 2.75 -11.06
C ALA A 695 -32.58 2.49 -9.94
N PRO A 696 -32.21 2.61 -8.67
CA PRO A 696 -33.14 2.49 -7.56
C PRO A 696 -34.21 3.58 -7.64
N LEU A 697 -35.38 3.31 -7.09
CA LEU A 697 -36.41 4.37 -6.93
C LEU A 697 -35.97 5.36 -5.84
N PRO A 698 -36.27 6.68 -6.00
CA PRO A 698 -36.00 7.66 -4.94
C PRO A 698 -36.68 7.25 -3.63
N ALA A 699 -35.90 7.31 -2.53
CA ALA A 699 -36.40 6.95 -1.22
C ALA A 699 -37.30 8.09 -0.69
N ARG A 700 -38.61 7.84 -0.69
CA ARG A 700 -39.66 8.82 -0.29
C ARG A 700 -40.28 8.54 1.07
N ARG A 701 -39.91 7.44 1.71
CA ARG A 701 -40.49 6.99 3.00
C ARG A 701 -39.34 6.42 3.88
N ILE A 702 -38.43 7.29 4.23
CA ILE A 702 -37.30 6.97 5.11
C ILE A 702 -37.81 7.12 6.55
N GLN A 703 -37.88 6.00 7.27
CA GLN A 703 -38.24 6.04 8.69
C GLN A 703 -37.03 6.59 9.47
N VAL A 704 -37.28 7.56 10.35
CA VAL A 704 -36.24 8.26 11.12
C VAL A 704 -36.39 8.08 12.62
N ALA A 705 -35.30 8.30 13.37
CA ALA A 705 -35.33 8.17 14.85
C ALA A 705 -35.91 9.39 15.55
N GLY A 706 -36.00 10.55 14.87
CA GLY A 706 -36.62 11.77 15.34
C GLY A 706 -35.95 12.39 16.57
N ASP A 707 -36.71 13.21 17.29
CA ASP A 707 -36.28 13.93 18.48
C ASP A 707 -35.75 13.04 19.62
N VAL A 708 -36.37 11.88 19.83
CA VAL A 708 -35.91 10.87 20.81
C VAL A 708 -34.51 10.37 20.46
N GLY A 709 -34.25 10.10 19.18
CA GLY A 709 -32.93 9.69 18.69
C GLY A 709 -31.88 10.77 18.91
N ILE A 710 -32.24 12.03 18.58
CA ILE A 710 -31.36 13.21 18.79
C ILE A 710 -31.00 13.33 20.28
N ALA A 711 -32.00 13.29 21.18
CA ALA A 711 -31.78 13.41 22.61
C ALA A 711 -30.87 12.30 23.14
N THR A 712 -31.07 11.07 22.67
CA THR A 712 -30.27 9.92 23.08
C THR A 712 -28.78 10.05 22.62
N PHE A 713 -28.54 10.49 21.37
CA PHE A 713 -27.16 10.76 20.92
C PHE A 713 -26.51 11.90 21.69
N LYS A 714 -27.25 12.99 21.95
CA LYS A 714 -26.75 14.12 22.76
C LYS A 714 -26.36 13.67 24.17
N MET A 715 -27.15 12.78 24.80
CA MET A 715 -26.80 12.18 26.09
C MET A 715 -25.47 11.39 26.04
N LEU A 716 -25.27 10.60 24.99
CA LEU A 716 -24.01 9.89 24.80
C LEU A 716 -22.83 10.86 24.59
N LEU A 717 -23.02 11.92 23.82
CA LEU A 717 -22.02 12.96 23.57
C LEU A 717 -21.64 13.75 24.81
N VAL A 718 -22.58 14.02 25.73
CA VAL A 718 -22.31 14.67 27.03
C VAL A 718 -21.30 13.82 27.84
N ASN A 719 -21.46 12.50 27.87
CA ASN A 719 -20.51 11.63 28.56
C ASN A 719 -19.08 11.73 27.95
N MET A 720 -18.99 11.88 26.62
CA MET A 720 -17.70 12.08 25.95
C MET A 720 -17.11 13.46 26.22
N LEU A 721 -17.93 14.49 26.32
CA LEU A 721 -17.53 15.85 26.64
C LEU A 721 -17.00 15.94 28.09
N GLU A 722 -17.79 15.46 29.07
CA GLU A 722 -17.41 15.43 30.49
C GLU A 722 -16.15 14.55 30.72
N GLY A 723 -16.04 13.45 29.98
CA GLY A 723 -14.83 12.60 29.96
C GLY A 723 -13.63 13.22 29.22
N ARG A 724 -13.76 14.41 28.63
CA ARG A 724 -12.73 15.11 27.85
C ARG A 724 -12.19 14.32 26.66
N PHE A 725 -12.99 13.45 26.07
CA PHE A 725 -12.70 12.76 24.84
C PHE A 725 -12.95 13.62 23.60
N ILE A 726 -13.81 14.64 23.73
CA ILE A 726 -14.17 15.60 22.69
C ILE A 726 -14.17 17.02 23.28
N SER A 727 -13.95 18.04 22.42
CA SER A 727 -14.10 19.47 22.80
C SER A 727 -15.57 19.88 22.77
N GLU A 728 -15.87 21.06 23.34
CA GLU A 728 -17.23 21.66 23.25
C GLU A 728 -17.68 21.87 21.81
N TYR A 729 -16.73 22.23 20.94
CA TYR A 729 -17.03 22.40 19.51
C TYR A 729 -17.22 21.07 18.77
N ASP A 730 -16.48 20.03 19.14
CA ASP A 730 -16.74 18.68 18.63
C ASP A 730 -18.14 18.18 19.06
N TYR A 731 -18.57 18.49 20.29
CA TYR A 731 -19.93 18.21 20.79
C TYR A 731 -20.99 18.93 19.94
N GLU A 732 -20.80 20.20 19.59
CA GLU A 732 -21.71 20.94 18.71
C GLU A 732 -21.83 20.29 17.34
N ILE A 733 -20.70 19.99 16.68
CA ILE A 733 -20.66 19.36 15.36
C ILE A 733 -21.36 17.98 15.41
N ALA A 734 -21.02 17.15 16.39
CA ALA A 734 -21.59 15.82 16.53
C ALA A 734 -23.10 15.87 16.87
N SER A 735 -23.55 16.88 17.62
CA SER A 735 -24.98 17.11 17.88
C SER A 735 -25.75 17.48 16.61
N ARG A 736 -25.15 18.25 15.69
CA ARG A 736 -25.75 18.57 14.40
C ARG A 736 -25.78 17.34 13.48
N ILE A 737 -24.73 16.51 13.49
CA ILE A 737 -24.71 15.21 12.80
C ILE A 737 -25.88 14.34 13.31
N ALA A 738 -26.06 14.24 14.65
CA ALA A 738 -27.19 13.52 15.26
C ALA A 738 -28.53 14.03 14.76
N THR A 739 -28.70 15.37 14.70
CA THR A 739 -29.93 15.99 14.21
C THR A 739 -30.26 15.57 12.77
N VAL A 740 -29.24 15.58 11.87
CA VAL A 740 -29.43 15.22 10.46
C VAL A 740 -29.76 13.74 10.29
N VAL A 741 -28.94 12.84 10.87
CA VAL A 741 -29.15 11.38 10.68
C VAL A 741 -30.44 10.88 11.35
N CYS A 742 -30.95 11.58 12.37
CA CYS A 742 -32.22 11.26 12.99
C CYS A 742 -33.44 11.93 12.30
N GLY A 743 -33.21 12.70 11.22
CA GLY A 743 -34.28 13.30 10.41
C GLY A 743 -34.78 14.66 10.88
N GLY A 744 -34.04 15.31 11.80
CA GLY A 744 -34.48 16.60 12.40
C GLY A 744 -35.45 16.45 13.55
N GLU A 745 -36.02 17.58 14.00
CA GLU A 745 -36.96 17.65 15.10
C GLU A 745 -38.35 17.19 14.64
N VAL A 746 -38.50 15.91 14.44
CA VAL A 746 -39.75 15.23 14.08
C VAL A 746 -39.99 14.06 15.02
N ASP A 747 -41.21 13.54 15.06
CA ASP A 747 -41.55 12.40 15.92
C ASP A 747 -40.73 11.14 15.54
N ARG A 748 -40.40 10.32 16.54
CA ARG A 748 -39.80 8.99 16.31
C ARG A 748 -40.69 8.17 15.38
N GLY A 749 -40.09 7.63 14.30
CA GLY A 749 -40.80 6.82 13.31
C GLY A 749 -41.48 7.63 12.21
N ALA A 750 -41.33 8.98 12.23
CA ALA A 750 -41.76 9.81 11.11
C ALA A 750 -41.10 9.36 9.80
N LEU A 751 -41.83 9.55 8.69
CA LEU A 751 -41.39 9.22 7.36
C LEU A 751 -40.98 10.48 6.61
N VAL A 752 -39.73 10.59 6.23
CA VAL A 752 -39.23 11.71 5.45
C VAL A 752 -38.71 11.21 4.07
N ASP A 753 -38.40 12.15 3.18
CA ASP A 753 -37.76 11.83 1.89
C ASP A 753 -36.28 12.25 1.87
N GLU A 754 -35.57 11.92 0.81
CA GLU A 754 -34.17 12.27 0.64
C GLU A 754 -33.95 13.78 0.58
N GLU A 755 -34.85 14.52 -0.09
CA GLU A 755 -34.75 15.98 -0.23
C GLU A 755 -34.82 16.68 1.14
N TRP A 756 -35.65 16.18 2.04
CA TRP A 756 -35.73 16.66 3.42
C TRP A 756 -34.38 16.50 4.14
N LEU A 757 -33.77 15.33 4.04
CA LEU A 757 -32.48 15.06 4.69
C LEU A 757 -31.36 15.90 4.05
N LEU A 758 -31.33 16.04 2.72
CA LEU A 758 -30.35 16.86 2.01
C LEU A 758 -30.48 18.36 2.40
N LYS A 759 -31.70 18.88 2.61
CA LYS A 759 -31.88 20.24 3.12
C LYS A 759 -31.34 20.40 4.53
N LEU A 760 -31.55 19.40 5.41
CA LEU A 760 -31.00 19.43 6.77
C LEU A 760 -29.47 19.42 6.74
N GLU A 761 -28.84 18.54 5.94
CA GLU A 761 -27.39 18.53 5.76
C GLU A 761 -26.87 19.90 5.34
N ARG A 762 -27.42 20.46 4.26
CA ARG A 762 -26.97 21.73 3.69
C ARG A 762 -27.13 22.86 4.70
N LYS A 763 -28.29 22.97 5.39
CA LYS A 763 -28.54 23.96 6.42
C LYS A 763 -27.44 23.92 7.50
N HIS A 764 -27.26 22.78 8.14
CA HIS A 764 -26.30 22.65 9.23
C HIS A 764 -24.85 22.80 8.78
N PHE A 765 -24.52 22.38 7.56
CA PHE A 765 -23.20 22.57 6.97
C PHE A 765 -22.87 24.05 6.77
N VAL A 766 -23.77 24.82 6.17
CA VAL A 766 -23.60 26.26 5.92
C VAL A 766 -23.51 27.03 7.25
N GLU A 767 -24.34 26.68 8.23
CA GLU A 767 -24.27 27.30 9.57
C GLU A 767 -22.94 27.04 10.27
N LEU A 768 -22.40 25.81 10.20
CA LEU A 768 -21.06 25.47 10.72
C LEU A 768 -19.95 26.20 9.98
N ALA A 769 -20.03 26.29 8.65
CA ALA A 769 -19.02 26.92 7.82
C ALA A 769 -18.81 28.40 8.13
N GLN A 770 -19.86 29.07 8.61
CA GLN A 770 -19.83 30.48 9.02
C GLN A 770 -19.16 30.69 10.39
N GLN A 771 -18.96 29.63 11.18
CA GLN A 771 -18.32 29.71 12.49
C GLN A 771 -16.83 29.97 12.38
N GLU A 772 -16.30 30.90 13.18
CA GLU A 772 -14.85 31.21 13.22
C GLU A 772 -14.01 29.97 13.56
N LYS A 773 -14.51 29.10 14.45
CA LYS A 773 -13.84 27.87 14.84
C LYS A 773 -13.68 26.90 13.65
N THR A 774 -14.70 26.78 12.79
CA THR A 774 -14.62 25.98 11.55
C THR A 774 -13.61 26.58 10.59
N GLN A 775 -13.65 27.88 10.34
CA GLN A 775 -12.71 28.54 9.42
C GLN A 775 -11.26 28.39 9.91
N ALA A 776 -11.04 28.47 11.23
CA ALA A 776 -9.74 28.22 11.84
C ALA A 776 -9.28 26.76 11.63
N ARG A 777 -10.17 25.75 11.77
CA ARG A 777 -9.88 24.34 11.51
C ARG A 777 -9.50 24.09 10.04
N ILE A 778 -10.28 24.64 9.09
CA ILE A 778 -9.99 24.54 7.65
C ILE A 778 -8.63 25.17 7.33
N GLY A 779 -8.38 26.43 7.81
CA GLY A 779 -7.12 27.12 7.60
C GLY A 779 -5.93 26.36 8.18
N HIS A 780 -6.06 25.78 9.37
CA HIS A 780 -5.02 24.93 9.98
C HIS A 780 -4.74 23.67 9.17
N MET A 781 -5.79 22.98 8.71
CA MET A 781 -5.65 21.80 7.86
C MET A 781 -4.92 22.11 6.56
N LEU A 782 -5.28 23.19 5.87
CA LEU A 782 -4.60 23.63 4.65
C LEU A 782 -3.13 23.97 4.86
N LYS A 783 -2.80 24.56 6.03
CA LYS A 783 -1.42 24.97 6.37
C LYS A 783 -0.55 23.79 6.83
N THR A 784 -1.10 22.87 7.59
CA THR A 784 -0.31 21.85 8.32
C THR A 784 -0.56 20.41 7.88
N GLY A 785 -1.67 20.13 7.17
CA GLY A 785 -2.16 18.80 6.86
C GLY A 785 -2.66 18.03 8.09
N LYS A 786 -2.92 18.71 9.23
CA LYS A 786 -3.36 18.10 10.49
C LYS A 786 -4.64 18.75 11.00
N PRO A 787 -5.55 17.98 11.65
CA PRO A 787 -6.74 18.53 12.26
C PRO A 787 -6.40 19.43 13.46
N LEU A 788 -7.15 20.52 13.62
CA LEU A 788 -7.13 21.39 14.80
C LEU A 788 -8.28 20.99 15.72
N ARG A 789 -8.04 20.91 17.03
CA ARG A 789 -9.05 20.74 18.07
C ARG A 789 -9.11 22.04 18.87
N ASN A 790 -10.22 22.79 18.76
CA ASN A 790 -10.43 24.11 19.36
C ASN A 790 -11.77 24.20 20.08
#